data_58cf5e4dac96e6bb508d3ca6c9d970f2
#
_entry.id   58cf5e4dac96e6bb508d3ca6c9d970f2
#
_cell.length_a   1.000
_cell.length_b   1.000
_cell.length_c   1.000
_cell.angle_alpha   90.00
_cell.angle_beta   90.00
_cell.angle_gamma   90.00
#
_symmetry.space_group_name_H-M   'P 1'
#
loop_
_entity.id
_entity.type
_entity.pdbx_description
1 polymer ?
#
loop_
_entity_poly.entity_id
_entity_poly.type
_entity_poly.pdbx_seq_one_letter_code
_entity_poly.pdbx_strand_id
1 'polypeptide(L)'
;MEPAVNPTPSWDECVELLEQLPSMPLDTRVEALERLVRNPSPGIREQALRISAAVLPDSRVMEYLRDPADAVLRSAGSEIFRLRGVRSVPVVVDLLRDSDPDVVLQAVLILDRLRDPRALEPLHATLAHLDPNVRQEAILAIGRLGDGRSIPHLLPFLTADFWVQMAAVQALGDLRSPEAVPHLTGCLTDPLVGGLAAEALARIGGEPAFHALAAHWPAGGVEIDDETMLGLLAHVLEGLASPEELGELPGGFREALSARLHDRSSEVRAAAARCLLVLGPSPWDGPALQALVSSRPAGRPAALARRRDLLGPLLAAPGEPRAWGLQLAARYPEEVPADSFLAAVREAGEHPELLSPLLQALEKVHVPGLLEALLDLYLRLPAGSREALVPTFQAHAEETQLAVAARPDLEAADRLVLSALLGLPIDEAVMAILDLDAPLRPGVISRLMRIEGLVPLLPWDEWLTEAPELYGTLAAEAAARCGLRELLPALRARLAAAPSLPLVRALGVLGDREAVSVLTPLLESREDLRAAVLESLGRIGGPAACGVLRAAVRDWGPRPEGRTAYKALAACAGAEDDEIFRDAMAHPDWQVRMVAVEVLARSGRSENNAALAQLAGDPVPAVAHRALAALEA
;
A
#
# COMPACT_ATOMS: atom_id res chain seq x y z
N MET A 1 31.74 -27.82 -40.08
CA MET A 1 31.31 -26.44 -40.32
C MET A 1 30.28 -26.12 -39.26
N GLU A 2 30.68 -25.37 -38.25
CA GLU A 2 29.74 -24.81 -37.28
C GLU A 2 28.83 -23.82 -38.01
N PRO A 3 27.51 -23.81 -37.75
CA PRO A 3 26.65 -22.79 -38.33
C PRO A 3 27.07 -21.42 -37.78
N ALA A 4 27.32 -20.48 -38.70
CA ALA A 4 27.63 -19.10 -38.36
C ALA A 4 26.55 -18.55 -37.45
N VAL A 5 26.90 -18.28 -36.21
CA VAL A 5 26.05 -17.55 -35.27
C VAL A 5 25.92 -16.12 -35.84
N ASN A 6 24.79 -15.80 -36.46
CA ASN A 6 24.50 -14.43 -36.83
C ASN A 6 24.56 -13.58 -35.55
N PRO A 7 25.34 -12.48 -35.52
CA PRO A 7 25.41 -11.63 -34.35
C PRO A 7 24.01 -11.13 -34.02
N THR A 8 23.66 -11.19 -32.73
CA THR A 8 22.41 -10.57 -32.23
C THR A 8 22.44 -9.10 -32.63
N PRO A 9 21.40 -8.59 -33.33
CA PRO A 9 21.38 -7.20 -33.76
C PRO A 9 21.45 -6.27 -32.54
N SER A 10 22.12 -5.14 -32.70
CA SER A 10 22.21 -4.11 -31.67
C SER A 10 20.82 -3.56 -31.34
N TRP A 11 20.69 -2.86 -30.20
CA TRP A 11 19.42 -2.21 -29.82
C TRP A 11 18.94 -1.25 -30.93
N ASP A 12 19.84 -0.43 -31.46
CA ASP A 12 19.52 0.56 -32.48
C ASP A 12 19.04 -0.10 -33.79
N GLU A 13 19.70 -1.19 -34.22
CA GLU A 13 19.24 -1.97 -35.39
C GLU A 13 17.87 -2.60 -35.16
N CYS A 14 17.55 -3.01 -33.91
CA CYS A 14 16.24 -3.55 -33.59
C CYS A 14 15.15 -2.48 -33.57
N VAL A 15 15.44 -1.28 -33.08
CA VAL A 15 14.53 -0.14 -33.08
C VAL A 15 14.27 0.33 -34.52
N GLU A 16 15.31 0.49 -35.33
CA GLU A 16 15.18 0.84 -36.74
C GLU A 16 14.34 -0.19 -37.50
N LEU A 17 14.56 -1.49 -37.22
CA LEU A 17 13.77 -2.57 -37.82
C LEU A 17 12.29 -2.49 -37.41
N LEU A 18 12.00 -2.18 -36.12
CA LEU A 18 10.63 -1.99 -35.63
C LEU A 18 9.91 -0.82 -36.33
N GLU A 19 10.61 0.28 -36.57
CA GLU A 19 10.07 1.45 -37.27
C GLU A 19 9.79 1.17 -38.76
N GLN A 20 10.61 0.32 -39.41
CA GLN A 20 10.46 -0.04 -40.80
C GLN A 20 9.36 -1.09 -41.06
N LEU A 21 8.99 -1.88 -40.04
CA LEU A 21 7.99 -2.96 -40.18
C LEU A 21 6.69 -2.57 -40.91
N PRO A 22 6.07 -1.40 -40.67
CA PRO A 22 4.81 -1.03 -41.35
C PRO A 22 4.93 -0.91 -42.87
N SER A 23 6.12 -0.57 -43.35
CA SER A 23 6.40 -0.37 -44.78
C SER A 23 6.86 -1.64 -45.52
N MET A 24 7.18 -2.70 -44.79
CA MET A 24 7.70 -3.96 -45.36
C MET A 24 6.59 -4.81 -46.02
N PRO A 25 6.90 -5.55 -47.09
CA PRO A 25 6.05 -6.65 -47.56
C PRO A 25 5.76 -7.66 -46.47
N LEU A 26 4.60 -8.35 -46.55
CA LEU A 26 4.16 -9.25 -45.45
C LEU A 26 5.19 -10.34 -45.12
N ASP A 27 5.76 -11.02 -46.11
CA ASP A 27 6.71 -12.12 -45.88
C ASP A 27 7.99 -11.63 -45.19
N THR A 28 8.56 -10.53 -45.65
CA THR A 28 9.75 -9.90 -45.03
C THR A 28 9.46 -9.42 -43.62
N ARG A 29 8.25 -8.90 -43.40
CA ARG A 29 7.77 -8.44 -42.08
C ARG A 29 7.65 -9.62 -41.11
N VAL A 30 7.12 -10.75 -41.58
CA VAL A 30 7.02 -11.98 -40.76
C VAL A 30 8.40 -12.43 -40.28
N GLU A 31 9.39 -12.55 -41.19
CA GLU A 31 10.74 -12.93 -40.85
C GLU A 31 11.42 -11.96 -39.87
N ALA A 32 11.20 -10.66 -40.05
CA ALA A 32 11.70 -9.64 -39.15
C ALA A 32 11.08 -9.76 -37.75
N LEU A 33 9.76 -9.95 -37.64
CA LEU A 33 9.05 -10.14 -36.36
C LEU A 33 9.51 -11.42 -35.65
N GLU A 34 9.71 -12.52 -36.36
CA GLU A 34 10.23 -13.77 -35.78
C GLU A 34 11.64 -13.61 -35.17
N ARG A 35 12.49 -12.80 -35.82
CA ARG A 35 13.82 -12.45 -35.25
C ARG A 35 13.69 -11.59 -34.00
N LEU A 36 12.82 -10.57 -34.03
CA LEU A 36 12.61 -9.66 -32.91
C LEU A 36 11.96 -10.34 -31.69
N VAL A 37 11.06 -11.29 -31.91
CA VAL A 37 10.45 -12.11 -30.84
C VAL A 37 11.49 -12.97 -30.11
N ARG A 38 12.57 -13.36 -30.78
CA ARG A 38 13.70 -14.10 -30.16
C ARG A 38 14.75 -13.20 -29.51
N ASN A 39 14.59 -11.89 -29.57
CA ASN A 39 15.56 -10.95 -29.03
C ASN A 39 15.70 -11.12 -27.49
N PRO A 40 16.93 -11.09 -26.92
CA PRO A 40 17.17 -11.20 -25.49
C PRO A 40 16.54 -10.04 -24.68
N SER A 41 16.37 -8.86 -25.28
CA SER A 41 15.74 -7.71 -24.62
C SER A 41 14.23 -7.89 -24.46
N PRO A 42 13.70 -7.85 -23.22
CA PRO A 42 12.25 -7.98 -22.98
C PRO A 42 11.41 -6.88 -23.68
N GLY A 43 11.90 -5.64 -23.71
CA GLY A 43 11.18 -4.52 -24.34
C GLY A 43 11.01 -4.69 -25.84
N ILE A 44 12.07 -5.18 -26.55
CA ILE A 44 11.99 -5.46 -27.98
C ILE A 44 11.01 -6.62 -28.26
N ARG A 45 11.08 -7.71 -27.46
CA ARG A 45 10.13 -8.82 -27.59
C ARG A 45 8.69 -8.38 -27.39
N GLU A 46 8.42 -7.58 -26.36
CA GLU A 46 7.07 -7.08 -26.08
C GLU A 46 6.52 -6.24 -27.23
N GLN A 47 7.35 -5.34 -27.76
CA GLN A 47 6.95 -4.50 -28.89
C GLN A 47 6.72 -5.32 -30.16
N ALA A 48 7.60 -6.28 -30.44
CA ALA A 48 7.43 -7.21 -31.55
C ALA A 48 6.14 -8.03 -31.45
N LEU A 49 5.79 -8.52 -30.25
CA LEU A 49 4.55 -9.25 -29.99
C LEU A 49 3.31 -8.37 -30.20
N ARG A 50 3.34 -7.12 -29.73
CA ARG A 50 2.24 -6.15 -29.95
C ARG A 50 2.01 -5.87 -31.44
N ILE A 51 3.09 -5.66 -32.20
CA ILE A 51 3.01 -5.46 -33.65
C ILE A 51 2.51 -6.73 -34.32
N SER A 52 3.05 -7.89 -33.94
CA SER A 52 2.60 -9.19 -34.45
C SER A 52 1.11 -9.41 -34.22
N ALA A 53 0.61 -9.05 -33.04
CA ALA A 53 -0.82 -9.13 -32.71
C ALA A 53 -1.69 -8.25 -33.62
N ALA A 54 -1.19 -7.12 -34.10
CA ALA A 54 -1.91 -6.21 -34.98
C ALA A 54 -1.85 -6.63 -36.46
N VAL A 55 -0.74 -7.21 -36.92
CA VAL A 55 -0.47 -7.34 -38.38
C VAL A 55 -0.43 -8.77 -38.91
N LEU A 56 -0.13 -9.78 -38.08
CA LEU A 56 -0.04 -11.16 -38.58
C LEU A 56 -1.43 -11.75 -38.84
N PRO A 57 -1.60 -12.55 -39.90
CA PRO A 57 -2.83 -13.30 -40.10
C PRO A 57 -2.95 -14.44 -39.08
N ASP A 58 -4.18 -14.85 -38.74
CA ASP A 58 -4.45 -15.92 -37.77
C ASP A 58 -3.78 -17.24 -38.19
N SER A 59 -3.79 -17.56 -39.48
CA SER A 59 -3.13 -18.76 -40.01
C SER A 59 -1.65 -18.84 -39.64
N ARG A 60 -0.94 -17.71 -39.70
CA ARG A 60 0.49 -17.68 -39.37
C ARG A 60 0.73 -17.85 -37.86
N VAL A 61 -0.14 -17.27 -37.02
CA VAL A 61 -0.06 -17.44 -35.56
C VAL A 61 -0.38 -18.89 -35.16
N MET A 62 -1.31 -19.56 -35.88
CA MET A 62 -1.61 -20.98 -35.69
C MET A 62 -0.40 -21.87 -36.07
N GLU A 63 0.36 -21.52 -37.14
CA GLU A 63 1.59 -22.21 -37.49
C GLU A 63 2.64 -22.11 -36.39
N TYR A 64 2.75 -20.97 -35.70
CA TYR A 64 3.64 -20.84 -34.54
C TYR A 64 3.30 -21.82 -33.42
N LEU A 65 2.01 -21.99 -33.11
CA LEU A 65 1.59 -22.95 -32.08
C LEU A 65 1.85 -24.40 -32.46
N ARG A 66 1.86 -24.71 -33.78
CA ARG A 66 2.11 -26.04 -34.33
C ARG A 66 3.57 -26.37 -34.55
N ASP A 67 4.50 -25.41 -34.34
CA ASP A 67 5.93 -25.66 -34.54
C ASP A 67 6.48 -26.52 -33.39
N PRO A 68 6.85 -27.79 -33.68
CA PRO A 68 7.34 -28.70 -32.63
C PRO A 68 8.75 -28.37 -32.17
N ALA A 69 9.53 -27.65 -32.99
CA ALA A 69 10.94 -27.39 -32.76
C ALA A 69 11.18 -26.06 -32.01
N ASP A 70 10.30 -25.06 -32.15
CA ASP A 70 10.54 -23.73 -31.64
C ASP A 70 9.58 -23.34 -30.50
N ALA A 71 10.04 -23.57 -29.27
CA ALA A 71 9.29 -23.20 -28.07
C ALA A 71 9.06 -21.68 -27.92
N VAL A 72 9.97 -20.84 -28.49
CA VAL A 72 9.84 -19.38 -28.45
C VAL A 72 8.69 -18.94 -29.36
N LEU A 73 8.58 -19.52 -30.56
CA LEU A 73 7.44 -19.23 -31.44
C LEU A 73 6.13 -19.73 -30.87
N ARG A 74 6.08 -20.94 -30.27
CA ARG A 74 4.85 -21.40 -29.59
C ARG A 74 4.41 -20.44 -28.49
N SER A 75 5.35 -19.99 -27.65
CA SER A 75 5.06 -18.99 -26.60
C SER A 75 4.59 -17.67 -27.20
N ALA A 76 5.23 -17.22 -28.29
CA ALA A 76 4.84 -16.02 -29.00
C ALA A 76 3.43 -16.12 -29.59
N GLY A 77 3.07 -17.25 -30.19
CA GLY A 77 1.74 -17.51 -30.73
C GLY A 77 0.64 -17.41 -29.65
N SER A 78 0.90 -18.03 -28.48
CA SER A 78 -0.01 -17.93 -27.33
C SER A 78 -0.16 -16.48 -26.85
N GLU A 79 0.92 -15.73 -26.74
CA GLU A 79 0.90 -14.34 -26.31
C GLU A 79 0.22 -13.40 -27.33
N ILE A 80 0.43 -13.65 -28.64
CA ILE A 80 -0.24 -12.90 -29.70
C ILE A 80 -1.76 -13.06 -29.62
N PHE A 81 -2.26 -14.30 -29.45
CA PHE A 81 -3.71 -14.52 -29.27
C PHE A 81 -4.23 -13.87 -28.00
N ARG A 82 -3.46 -13.89 -26.92
CA ARG A 82 -3.80 -13.18 -25.67
C ARG A 82 -3.90 -11.66 -25.89
N LEU A 83 -2.95 -11.07 -26.60
CA LEU A 83 -2.94 -9.63 -26.91
C LEU A 83 -4.11 -9.21 -27.81
N ARG A 84 -4.55 -10.08 -28.71
CA ARG A 84 -5.77 -9.87 -29.53
C ARG A 84 -7.05 -9.93 -28.72
N GLY A 85 -7.00 -10.56 -27.54
CA GLY A 85 -8.14 -10.67 -26.65
C GLY A 85 -9.29 -11.52 -27.23
N VAL A 86 -10.51 -11.16 -26.91
CA VAL A 86 -11.72 -11.93 -27.25
C VAL A 86 -11.96 -12.13 -28.76
N ARG A 87 -11.26 -11.40 -29.62
CA ARG A 87 -11.31 -11.59 -31.08
C ARG A 87 -10.67 -12.92 -31.50
N SER A 88 -9.73 -13.44 -30.70
CA SER A 88 -9.05 -14.71 -30.97
C SER A 88 -9.89 -15.95 -30.66
N VAL A 89 -10.94 -15.81 -29.85
CA VAL A 89 -11.73 -16.95 -29.36
C VAL A 89 -12.20 -17.89 -30.47
N PRO A 90 -12.79 -17.42 -31.59
CA PRO A 90 -13.23 -18.34 -32.65
C PRO A 90 -12.09 -19.18 -33.24
N VAL A 91 -10.95 -18.55 -33.49
CA VAL A 91 -9.78 -19.21 -34.07
C VAL A 91 -9.13 -20.19 -33.09
N VAL A 92 -9.03 -19.80 -31.82
CA VAL A 92 -8.46 -20.66 -30.76
C VAL A 92 -9.38 -21.85 -30.47
N VAL A 93 -10.69 -21.68 -30.55
CA VAL A 93 -11.66 -22.77 -30.45
C VAL A 93 -11.47 -23.84 -31.55
N ASP A 94 -11.13 -23.43 -32.77
CA ASP A 94 -10.83 -24.37 -33.83
C ASP A 94 -9.59 -25.23 -33.53
N LEU A 95 -8.59 -24.69 -32.80
CA LEU A 95 -7.40 -25.44 -32.37
C LEU A 95 -7.69 -26.52 -31.31
N LEU A 96 -8.82 -26.48 -30.62
CA LEU A 96 -9.25 -27.55 -29.72
C LEU A 96 -9.52 -28.90 -30.43
N ARG A 97 -9.58 -28.89 -31.78
CA ARG A 97 -9.77 -30.07 -32.63
C ARG A 97 -8.48 -30.49 -33.33
N ASP A 98 -7.33 -29.90 -32.96
CA ASP A 98 -6.07 -30.26 -33.56
C ASP A 98 -5.69 -31.72 -33.23
N SER A 99 -4.95 -32.36 -34.12
CA SER A 99 -4.47 -33.73 -33.93
C SER A 99 -3.32 -33.83 -32.91
N ASP A 100 -2.64 -32.71 -32.66
CA ASP A 100 -1.53 -32.62 -31.71
C ASP A 100 -2.06 -32.21 -30.32
N PRO A 101 -1.90 -33.07 -29.29
CA PRO A 101 -2.33 -32.76 -27.93
C PRO A 101 -1.69 -31.49 -27.35
N ASP A 102 -0.44 -31.19 -27.72
CA ASP A 102 0.26 -30.00 -27.24
C ASP A 102 -0.38 -28.72 -27.78
N VAL A 103 -0.84 -28.74 -29.04
CA VAL A 103 -1.58 -27.63 -29.65
C VAL A 103 -2.92 -27.43 -28.98
N VAL A 104 -3.65 -28.54 -28.71
CA VAL A 104 -4.93 -28.51 -27.97
C VAL A 104 -4.71 -27.94 -26.57
N LEU A 105 -3.68 -28.38 -25.87
CA LEU A 105 -3.35 -27.89 -24.53
C LEU A 105 -3.06 -26.37 -24.55
N GLN A 106 -2.29 -25.89 -25.53
CA GLN A 106 -2.05 -24.45 -25.69
C GLN A 106 -3.35 -23.68 -25.96
N ALA A 107 -4.23 -24.22 -26.77
CA ALA A 107 -5.54 -23.61 -27.04
C ALA A 107 -6.38 -23.49 -25.76
N VAL A 108 -6.45 -24.54 -24.95
CA VAL A 108 -7.13 -24.50 -23.64
C VAL A 108 -6.54 -23.41 -22.74
N LEU A 109 -5.20 -23.33 -22.62
CA LEU A 109 -4.52 -22.32 -21.81
C LEU A 109 -4.77 -20.89 -22.29
N ILE A 110 -4.88 -20.67 -23.62
CA ILE A 110 -5.23 -19.38 -24.18
C ILE A 110 -6.68 -19.03 -23.82
N LEU A 111 -7.63 -19.95 -24.01
CA LEU A 111 -9.05 -19.74 -23.69
C LEU A 111 -9.28 -19.48 -22.20
N ASP A 112 -8.54 -20.20 -21.32
CA ASP A 112 -8.55 -19.93 -19.88
C ASP A 112 -8.15 -18.49 -19.56
N ARG A 113 -7.11 -17.95 -20.20
CA ARG A 113 -6.68 -16.56 -20.00
C ARG A 113 -7.66 -15.53 -20.57
N LEU A 114 -8.31 -15.84 -21.69
CA LEU A 114 -9.27 -14.94 -22.32
C LEU A 114 -10.58 -14.81 -21.55
N ARG A 115 -10.96 -15.80 -20.75
CA ARG A 115 -12.19 -15.82 -19.91
C ARG A 115 -13.47 -15.49 -20.67
N ASP A 116 -13.57 -15.88 -21.94
CA ASP A 116 -14.73 -15.59 -22.76
C ASP A 116 -15.77 -16.73 -22.65
N PRO A 117 -17.03 -16.42 -22.33
CA PRO A 117 -18.08 -17.45 -22.19
C PRO A 117 -18.31 -18.29 -23.45
N ARG A 118 -17.96 -17.81 -24.65
CA ARG A 118 -18.06 -18.57 -25.90
C ARG A 118 -17.15 -19.80 -25.95
N ALA A 119 -16.14 -19.86 -25.08
CA ALA A 119 -15.24 -21.00 -24.95
C ALA A 119 -15.89 -22.17 -24.20
N LEU A 120 -16.97 -21.96 -23.46
CA LEU A 120 -17.53 -22.94 -22.52
C LEU A 120 -17.93 -24.26 -23.21
N GLU A 121 -18.81 -24.19 -24.22
CA GLU A 121 -19.26 -25.39 -24.93
C GLU A 121 -18.12 -26.14 -25.66
N PRO A 122 -17.19 -25.45 -26.35
CA PRO A 122 -15.99 -26.09 -26.89
C PRO A 122 -15.13 -26.78 -25.84
N LEU A 123 -14.95 -26.16 -24.65
CA LEU A 123 -14.20 -26.77 -23.54
C LEU A 123 -14.93 -27.98 -22.96
N HIS A 124 -16.28 -27.98 -22.87
CA HIS A 124 -17.04 -29.17 -22.51
C HIS A 124 -16.78 -30.34 -23.48
N ALA A 125 -16.71 -30.06 -24.77
CA ALA A 125 -16.38 -31.08 -25.76
C ALA A 125 -14.94 -31.60 -25.60
N THR A 126 -14.02 -30.77 -25.14
CA THR A 126 -12.60 -31.13 -24.90
C THR A 126 -12.45 -32.08 -23.69
N LEU A 127 -13.41 -32.14 -22.79
CA LEU A 127 -13.40 -33.11 -21.66
C LEU A 127 -13.34 -34.59 -22.09
N ALA A 128 -13.70 -34.90 -23.34
CA ALA A 128 -13.59 -36.23 -23.94
C ALA A 128 -12.22 -36.53 -24.56
N HIS A 129 -11.26 -35.63 -24.47
CA HIS A 129 -9.94 -35.77 -25.07
C HIS A 129 -9.17 -36.94 -24.45
N LEU A 130 -8.35 -37.65 -25.27
CA LEU A 130 -7.64 -38.86 -24.81
C LEU A 130 -6.48 -38.52 -23.85
N ASP A 131 -5.80 -37.41 -24.08
CA ASP A 131 -4.70 -36.97 -23.22
C ASP A 131 -5.22 -36.45 -21.88
N PRO A 132 -4.72 -36.99 -20.73
CA PRO A 132 -5.16 -36.56 -19.40
C PRO A 132 -4.77 -35.12 -19.06
N ASN A 133 -3.67 -34.60 -19.57
CA ASN A 133 -3.26 -33.20 -19.31
C ASN A 133 -4.22 -32.23 -19.97
N VAL A 134 -4.64 -32.52 -21.20
CA VAL A 134 -5.66 -31.72 -21.89
C VAL A 134 -6.98 -31.73 -21.11
N ARG A 135 -7.43 -32.92 -20.63
CA ARG A 135 -8.64 -32.98 -19.81
C ARG A 135 -8.51 -32.17 -18.52
N GLN A 136 -7.37 -32.33 -17.83
CA GLN A 136 -7.10 -31.61 -16.59
C GLN A 136 -7.19 -30.10 -16.78
N GLU A 137 -6.50 -29.56 -17.77
CA GLU A 137 -6.52 -28.11 -18.03
C GLU A 137 -7.89 -27.62 -18.52
N ALA A 138 -8.61 -28.42 -19.31
CA ALA A 138 -9.99 -28.08 -19.72
C ALA A 138 -10.94 -28.00 -18.51
N ILE A 139 -10.84 -28.93 -17.57
CA ILE A 139 -11.59 -28.91 -16.32
C ILE A 139 -11.31 -27.64 -15.53
N LEU A 140 -10.03 -27.28 -15.34
CA LEU A 140 -9.64 -26.08 -14.62
C LEU A 140 -10.12 -24.80 -15.33
N ALA A 141 -10.00 -24.74 -16.65
CA ALA A 141 -10.49 -23.61 -17.44
C ALA A 141 -12.01 -23.41 -17.30
N ILE A 142 -12.78 -24.51 -17.33
CA ILE A 142 -14.23 -24.50 -17.12
C ILE A 142 -14.57 -23.97 -15.71
N GLY A 143 -13.89 -24.48 -14.67
CA GLY A 143 -14.10 -24.00 -13.29
C GLY A 143 -13.88 -22.49 -13.17
N ARG A 144 -12.79 -22.01 -13.78
CA ARG A 144 -12.44 -20.57 -13.76
C ARG A 144 -13.36 -19.69 -14.60
N LEU A 145 -14.05 -20.22 -15.61
CA LEU A 145 -15.12 -19.49 -16.33
C LEU A 145 -16.33 -19.20 -15.45
N GLY A 146 -16.55 -19.98 -14.40
CA GLY A 146 -17.52 -19.66 -13.35
C GLY A 146 -18.98 -19.94 -13.71
N ASP A 147 -19.30 -20.73 -14.74
CA ASP A 147 -20.67 -21.06 -15.12
C ASP A 147 -21.15 -22.35 -14.46
N GLY A 148 -22.09 -22.24 -13.51
CA GLY A 148 -22.64 -23.38 -12.75
C GLY A 148 -23.28 -24.46 -13.61
N ARG A 149 -23.68 -24.18 -14.85
CA ARG A 149 -24.19 -25.20 -15.80
C ARG A 149 -23.15 -26.27 -16.13
N SER A 150 -21.88 -26.02 -15.83
CA SER A 150 -20.78 -26.96 -16.04
C SER A 150 -20.73 -28.08 -15.00
N ILE A 151 -21.40 -27.95 -13.85
CA ILE A 151 -21.36 -28.94 -12.76
C ILE A 151 -21.63 -30.36 -13.26
N PRO A 152 -22.74 -30.67 -14.00
CA PRO A 152 -23.00 -32.02 -14.49
C PRO A 152 -21.90 -32.61 -15.38
N HIS A 153 -21.17 -31.74 -16.11
CA HIS A 153 -20.07 -32.16 -16.97
C HIS A 153 -18.80 -32.51 -16.19
N LEU A 154 -18.62 -31.93 -14.98
CA LEU A 154 -17.44 -32.15 -14.14
C LEU A 154 -17.59 -33.32 -13.17
N LEU A 155 -18.83 -33.68 -12.76
CA LEU A 155 -19.10 -34.77 -11.80
C LEU A 155 -18.46 -36.10 -12.17
N PRO A 156 -18.46 -36.58 -13.44
CA PRO A 156 -17.84 -37.86 -13.79
C PRO A 156 -16.35 -37.94 -13.46
N PHE A 157 -15.66 -36.80 -13.38
CA PHE A 157 -14.23 -36.73 -13.13
C PHE A 157 -13.85 -36.79 -11.64
N LEU A 158 -14.83 -36.78 -10.72
CA LEU A 158 -14.58 -36.99 -9.29
C LEU A 158 -14.14 -38.43 -8.96
N THR A 159 -14.26 -39.36 -9.89
CA THR A 159 -13.82 -40.77 -9.76
C THR A 159 -12.73 -41.13 -10.78
N ALA A 160 -12.11 -40.15 -11.41
CA ALA A 160 -11.05 -40.33 -12.39
C ALA A 160 -9.67 -40.61 -11.73
N ASP A 161 -8.60 -40.64 -12.52
CA ASP A 161 -7.24 -40.65 -11.97
C ASP A 161 -6.96 -39.40 -11.11
N PHE A 162 -5.98 -39.51 -10.20
CA PHE A 162 -5.73 -38.51 -9.16
C PHE A 162 -5.63 -37.07 -9.69
N TRP A 163 -4.90 -36.84 -10.78
CA TRP A 163 -4.68 -35.48 -11.28
C TRP A 163 -5.95 -34.87 -11.87
N VAL A 164 -6.72 -35.66 -12.58
CA VAL A 164 -8.00 -35.21 -13.14
C VAL A 164 -9.06 -35.06 -12.05
N GLN A 165 -9.07 -35.94 -11.05
CA GLN A 165 -9.95 -35.84 -9.88
C GLN A 165 -9.65 -34.54 -9.09
N MET A 166 -8.37 -34.24 -8.84
CA MET A 166 -7.96 -33.03 -8.17
C MET A 166 -8.43 -31.77 -8.92
N ALA A 167 -8.27 -31.76 -10.25
CA ALA A 167 -8.74 -30.66 -11.08
C ALA A 167 -10.26 -30.50 -11.02
N ALA A 168 -11.02 -31.62 -10.99
CA ALA A 168 -12.48 -31.59 -10.88
C ALA A 168 -12.95 -31.01 -9.52
N VAL A 169 -12.32 -31.44 -8.43
CA VAL A 169 -12.60 -30.89 -7.09
C VAL A 169 -12.32 -29.39 -7.05
N GLN A 170 -11.18 -28.96 -7.58
CA GLN A 170 -10.80 -27.55 -7.63
C GLN A 170 -11.78 -26.74 -8.49
N ALA A 171 -12.13 -27.23 -9.68
CA ALA A 171 -13.04 -26.55 -10.60
C ALA A 171 -14.45 -26.39 -10.00
N LEU A 172 -14.97 -27.45 -9.32
CA LEU A 172 -16.25 -27.36 -8.63
C LEU A 172 -16.25 -26.31 -7.50
N GLY A 173 -15.11 -26.16 -6.79
CA GLY A 173 -14.93 -25.10 -5.81
C GLY A 173 -14.90 -23.70 -6.45
N ASP A 174 -14.25 -23.57 -7.60
CA ASP A 174 -14.12 -22.29 -8.33
C ASP A 174 -15.45 -21.82 -8.93
N LEU A 175 -16.36 -22.75 -9.26
CA LEU A 175 -17.73 -22.44 -9.70
C LEU A 175 -18.58 -21.77 -8.60
N ARG A 176 -18.21 -21.91 -7.33
CA ARG A 176 -18.91 -21.33 -6.16
C ARG A 176 -20.42 -21.57 -6.15
N SER A 177 -20.87 -22.66 -6.72
CA SER A 177 -22.29 -23.03 -6.74
C SER A 177 -22.64 -23.97 -5.60
N PRO A 178 -23.70 -23.69 -4.81
CA PRO A 178 -24.18 -24.60 -3.76
C PRO A 178 -24.55 -25.99 -4.26
N GLU A 179 -24.87 -26.14 -5.55
CA GLU A 179 -25.21 -27.44 -6.16
C GLU A 179 -24.02 -28.42 -6.14
N ALA A 180 -22.77 -27.92 -6.08
CA ALA A 180 -21.59 -28.77 -5.99
C ALA A 180 -21.36 -29.34 -4.57
N VAL A 181 -21.96 -28.75 -3.53
CA VAL A 181 -21.71 -29.11 -2.12
C VAL A 181 -21.95 -30.58 -1.82
N PRO A 182 -23.09 -31.24 -2.20
CA PRO A 182 -23.31 -32.65 -1.89
C PRO A 182 -22.25 -33.57 -2.51
N HIS A 183 -21.76 -33.23 -3.69
CA HIS A 183 -20.77 -34.03 -4.42
C HIS A 183 -19.38 -33.90 -3.80
N LEU A 184 -18.98 -32.69 -3.44
CA LEU A 184 -17.71 -32.41 -2.74
C LEU A 184 -17.71 -32.98 -1.31
N THR A 185 -18.87 -33.01 -0.64
CA THR A 185 -19.02 -33.66 0.67
C THR A 185 -18.67 -35.15 0.59
N GLY A 186 -19.04 -35.84 -0.48
CA GLY A 186 -18.65 -37.23 -0.72
C GLY A 186 -17.15 -37.45 -0.89
N CYS A 187 -16.40 -36.42 -1.26
CA CYS A 187 -14.95 -36.49 -1.41
C CYS A 187 -14.17 -36.19 -0.10
N LEU A 188 -14.83 -35.71 0.96
CA LEU A 188 -14.14 -35.31 2.21
C LEU A 188 -13.40 -36.48 2.90
N THR A 189 -13.89 -37.74 2.72
CA THR A 189 -13.28 -38.94 3.31
C THR A 189 -12.21 -39.57 2.43
N ASP A 190 -11.96 -39.01 1.25
CA ASP A 190 -10.92 -39.51 0.35
C ASP A 190 -9.53 -39.01 0.84
N PRO A 191 -8.57 -39.93 1.11
CA PRO A 191 -7.26 -39.53 1.66
C PRO A 191 -6.41 -38.67 0.71
N LEU A 192 -6.71 -38.69 -0.59
CA LEU A 192 -5.93 -37.94 -1.58
C LEU A 192 -6.50 -36.53 -1.87
N VAL A 193 -7.82 -36.42 -1.91
CA VAL A 193 -8.48 -35.14 -2.29
C VAL A 193 -9.36 -34.55 -1.20
N GLY A 194 -9.49 -35.19 -0.03
CA GLY A 194 -10.35 -34.72 1.06
C GLY A 194 -10.01 -33.31 1.54
N GLY A 195 -8.73 -32.99 1.67
CA GLY A 195 -8.26 -31.63 2.00
C GLY A 195 -8.67 -30.61 0.94
N LEU A 196 -8.48 -30.94 -0.33
CA LEU A 196 -8.89 -30.09 -1.45
C LEU A 196 -10.40 -29.92 -1.53
N ALA A 197 -11.18 -30.98 -1.20
CA ALA A 197 -12.63 -30.92 -1.13
C ALA A 197 -13.11 -29.99 0.00
N ALA A 198 -12.45 -30.00 1.15
CA ALA A 198 -12.74 -29.07 2.24
C ALA A 198 -12.44 -27.62 1.86
N GLU A 199 -11.30 -27.36 1.20
CA GLU A 199 -10.98 -26.03 0.67
C GLU A 199 -11.97 -25.57 -0.41
N ALA A 200 -12.40 -26.49 -1.29
CA ALA A 200 -13.41 -26.21 -2.32
C ALA A 200 -14.76 -25.85 -1.68
N LEU A 201 -15.20 -26.61 -0.67
CA LEU A 201 -16.40 -26.29 0.11
C LEU A 201 -16.29 -24.93 0.80
N ALA A 202 -15.14 -24.60 1.38
CA ALA A 202 -14.92 -23.29 1.99
C ALA A 202 -14.96 -22.16 0.97
N ARG A 203 -14.46 -22.35 -0.26
CA ARG A 203 -14.57 -21.37 -1.36
C ARG A 203 -16.00 -21.18 -1.85
N ILE A 204 -16.81 -22.23 -1.87
CA ILE A 204 -18.25 -22.14 -2.17
C ILE A 204 -18.92 -21.32 -1.08
N GLY A 205 -18.63 -21.62 0.19
CA GLY A 205 -19.21 -20.95 1.33
C GLY A 205 -20.71 -21.26 1.52
N GLY A 206 -21.35 -20.45 2.36
CA GLY A 206 -22.76 -20.60 2.65
C GLY A 206 -23.07 -21.68 3.69
N GLU A 207 -24.33 -21.73 4.14
CA GLU A 207 -24.82 -22.67 5.16
C GLU A 207 -24.65 -24.15 4.77
N PRO A 208 -24.93 -24.58 3.52
CA PRO A 208 -24.72 -25.98 3.13
C PRO A 208 -23.28 -26.44 3.24
N ALA A 209 -22.31 -25.59 2.83
CA ALA A 209 -20.88 -25.89 2.93
C ALA A 209 -20.41 -25.94 4.38
N PHE A 210 -20.90 -25.02 5.22
CA PHE A 210 -20.64 -25.05 6.66
C PHE A 210 -21.11 -26.37 7.28
N HIS A 211 -22.36 -26.79 7.05
CA HIS A 211 -22.89 -28.05 7.60
C HIS A 211 -22.15 -29.29 7.09
N ALA A 212 -21.72 -29.29 5.83
CA ALA A 212 -20.89 -30.34 5.26
C ALA A 212 -19.57 -30.51 6.01
N LEU A 213 -18.85 -29.40 6.23
CA LEU A 213 -17.58 -29.38 6.96
C LEU A 213 -17.78 -29.70 8.45
N ALA A 214 -18.77 -29.09 9.10
CA ALA A 214 -19.04 -29.25 10.53
C ALA A 214 -19.50 -30.70 10.88
N ALA A 215 -20.20 -31.37 9.99
CA ALA A 215 -20.63 -32.75 10.18
C ALA A 215 -19.46 -33.76 10.14
N HIS A 216 -18.40 -33.44 9.39
CA HIS A 216 -17.21 -34.27 9.27
C HIS A 216 -16.14 -33.95 10.34
N TRP A 217 -16.25 -32.83 11.04
CA TRP A 217 -15.41 -32.47 12.17
C TRP A 217 -16.29 -32.35 13.44
N PRO A 218 -15.97 -32.96 14.55
CA PRO A 218 -14.75 -33.67 14.95
C PRO A 218 -14.83 -35.20 14.83
N ALA A 219 -15.71 -35.74 13.99
CA ALA A 219 -15.98 -37.17 13.91
C ALA A 219 -14.81 -38.05 13.42
N GLY A 220 -13.69 -37.46 13.03
CA GLY A 220 -12.44 -38.19 12.78
C GLY A 220 -12.39 -38.99 11.46
N GLY A 221 -13.22 -38.67 10.49
CA GLY A 221 -13.23 -39.33 9.18
C GLY A 221 -12.41 -38.65 8.08
N VAL A 222 -11.75 -37.54 8.39
CA VAL A 222 -11.01 -36.72 7.42
C VAL A 222 -9.55 -36.62 7.85
N GLU A 223 -8.61 -36.90 6.97
CA GLU A 223 -7.15 -36.72 7.21
C GLU A 223 -6.73 -35.25 7.10
N ILE A 224 -7.58 -34.33 7.58
CA ILE A 224 -7.26 -32.89 7.64
C ILE A 224 -6.96 -32.56 9.09
N ASP A 225 -5.85 -31.87 9.32
CA ASP A 225 -5.49 -31.40 10.66
C ASP A 225 -6.48 -30.34 11.19
N ASP A 226 -6.57 -30.24 12.53
CA ASP A 226 -7.49 -29.34 13.21
C ASP A 226 -7.27 -27.87 12.81
N GLU A 227 -6.01 -27.46 12.54
CA GLU A 227 -5.68 -26.09 12.18
C GLU A 227 -6.31 -25.70 10.84
N THR A 228 -6.12 -26.53 9.82
CA THR A 228 -6.71 -26.34 8.50
C THR A 228 -8.23 -26.38 8.57
N MET A 229 -8.81 -27.40 9.18
CA MET A 229 -10.26 -27.57 9.24
C MET A 229 -10.96 -26.44 10.00
N LEU A 230 -10.46 -26.06 11.17
CA LEU A 230 -11.04 -24.97 11.95
C LEU A 230 -10.84 -23.62 11.26
N GLY A 231 -9.72 -23.43 10.56
CA GLY A 231 -9.49 -22.25 9.73
C GLY A 231 -10.56 -22.11 8.62
N LEU A 232 -10.86 -23.21 7.92
CA LEU A 232 -11.90 -23.25 6.89
C LEU A 232 -13.31 -23.02 7.47
N LEU A 233 -13.63 -23.68 8.58
CA LEU A 233 -14.92 -23.49 9.28
C LEU A 233 -15.10 -22.03 9.72
N ALA A 234 -14.08 -21.43 10.32
CA ALA A 234 -14.12 -20.02 10.72
C ALA A 234 -14.32 -19.09 9.51
N HIS A 235 -13.61 -19.35 8.41
CA HIS A 235 -13.76 -18.58 7.18
C HIS A 235 -15.18 -18.63 6.62
N VAL A 236 -15.78 -19.83 6.54
CA VAL A 236 -17.14 -20.00 6.05
C VAL A 236 -18.15 -19.30 6.97
N LEU A 237 -18.03 -19.49 8.29
CA LEU A 237 -18.90 -18.85 9.29
C LEU A 237 -18.85 -17.32 9.21
N GLU A 238 -17.65 -16.75 9.11
CA GLU A 238 -17.48 -15.28 9.00
C GLU A 238 -18.06 -14.71 7.70
N GLY A 239 -18.14 -15.54 6.66
CA GLY A 239 -18.75 -15.20 5.37
C GLY A 239 -20.28 -15.30 5.35
N LEU A 240 -20.93 -15.95 6.33
CA LEU A 240 -22.38 -16.06 6.39
C LEU A 240 -23.06 -14.73 6.69
N ALA A 241 -24.23 -14.51 6.12
CA ALA A 241 -25.03 -13.31 6.39
C ALA A 241 -25.59 -13.29 7.83
N SER A 242 -26.09 -14.43 8.29
CA SER A 242 -26.71 -14.62 9.63
C SER A 242 -26.21 -15.93 10.26
N PRO A 243 -24.96 -16.01 10.74
CA PRO A 243 -24.43 -17.23 11.33
C PRO A 243 -25.13 -17.64 12.63
N GLU A 244 -25.79 -16.71 13.30
CA GLU A 244 -26.61 -16.92 14.49
C GLU A 244 -27.95 -17.64 14.18
N GLU A 245 -28.40 -17.58 12.93
CA GLU A 245 -29.63 -18.22 12.45
C GLU A 245 -29.38 -19.61 11.81
N LEU A 246 -28.13 -20.10 11.85
CA LEU A 246 -27.80 -21.43 11.42
C LEU A 246 -28.70 -22.44 12.12
N GLY A 247 -29.25 -23.35 11.35
CA GLY A 247 -30.10 -24.42 11.85
C GLY A 247 -29.41 -25.30 12.90
N GLU A 248 -29.90 -26.50 13.13
CA GLU A 248 -29.35 -27.42 14.13
C GLU A 248 -27.89 -27.76 13.82
N LEU A 249 -26.98 -27.42 14.75
CA LEU A 249 -25.56 -27.76 14.64
C LEU A 249 -25.33 -29.25 14.92
N PRO A 250 -24.27 -29.85 14.37
CA PRO A 250 -23.89 -31.22 14.74
C PRO A 250 -23.76 -31.39 16.25
N GLY A 251 -24.24 -32.50 16.80
CA GLY A 251 -24.22 -32.74 18.25
C GLY A 251 -22.79 -32.68 18.80
N GLY A 252 -22.59 -31.90 19.87
CA GLY A 252 -21.28 -31.73 20.49
C GLY A 252 -20.31 -30.80 19.76
N PHE A 253 -20.75 -30.10 18.69
CA PHE A 253 -19.87 -29.23 17.88
C PHE A 253 -19.31 -28.05 18.69
N ARG A 254 -20.16 -27.35 19.47
CA ARG A 254 -19.70 -26.22 20.32
C ARG A 254 -18.77 -26.71 21.44
N GLU A 255 -19.03 -27.85 22.04
CA GLU A 255 -18.19 -28.48 23.04
C GLU A 255 -16.83 -28.88 22.46
N ALA A 256 -16.82 -29.43 21.25
CA ALA A 256 -15.58 -29.75 20.55
C ALA A 256 -14.74 -28.49 20.24
N LEU A 257 -15.37 -27.38 19.82
CA LEU A 257 -14.70 -26.08 19.66
C LEU A 257 -14.16 -25.57 20.99
N SER A 258 -14.93 -25.67 22.09
CA SER A 258 -14.48 -25.19 23.40
C SER A 258 -13.26 -25.96 23.93
N ALA A 259 -13.18 -27.26 23.64
CA ALA A 259 -12.00 -28.06 23.97
C ALA A 259 -10.72 -27.56 23.25
N ARG A 260 -10.87 -27.04 22.04
CA ARG A 260 -9.73 -26.51 21.25
C ARG A 260 -9.27 -25.11 21.68
N LEU A 261 -10.00 -24.41 22.56
CA LEU A 261 -9.53 -23.13 23.15
C LEU A 261 -8.27 -23.29 23.98
N HIS A 262 -7.93 -24.49 24.41
CA HIS A 262 -6.74 -24.81 25.19
C HIS A 262 -5.69 -25.60 24.40
N ASP A 263 -5.82 -25.64 23.07
CA ASP A 263 -4.86 -26.33 22.20
C ASP A 263 -3.45 -25.69 22.29
N ARG A 264 -2.43 -26.47 21.93
CA ARG A 264 -1.03 -26.00 21.90
C ARG A 264 -0.79 -25.04 20.75
N SER A 265 -1.41 -25.26 19.57
CA SER A 265 -1.33 -24.36 18.42
C SER A 265 -2.11 -23.06 18.69
N SER A 266 -1.48 -21.91 18.46
CA SER A 266 -2.12 -20.59 18.55
C SER A 266 -3.19 -20.42 17.47
N GLU A 267 -2.96 -21.00 16.31
CA GLU A 267 -3.82 -20.98 15.14
C GLU A 267 -5.12 -21.75 15.40
N VAL A 268 -4.99 -22.96 16.00
CA VAL A 268 -6.14 -23.77 16.43
C VAL A 268 -6.98 -23.04 17.47
N ARG A 269 -6.33 -22.46 18.50
CA ARG A 269 -7.03 -21.66 19.52
C ARG A 269 -7.78 -20.49 18.91
N ALA A 270 -7.13 -19.73 18.01
CA ALA A 270 -7.73 -18.57 17.38
C ALA A 270 -8.89 -18.95 16.47
N ALA A 271 -8.77 -20.02 15.68
CA ALA A 271 -9.82 -20.48 14.78
C ALA A 271 -11.04 -21.00 15.56
N ALA A 272 -10.84 -21.81 16.61
CA ALA A 272 -11.91 -22.27 17.49
C ALA A 272 -12.64 -21.11 18.19
N ALA A 273 -11.89 -20.12 18.67
CA ALA A 273 -12.45 -18.92 19.29
C ALA A 273 -13.29 -18.11 18.29
N ARG A 274 -12.81 -17.93 17.07
CA ARG A 274 -13.55 -17.24 15.99
C ARG A 274 -14.87 -17.96 15.69
N CYS A 275 -14.83 -19.28 15.54
CA CYS A 275 -16.05 -20.08 15.33
C CYS A 275 -17.07 -19.87 16.46
N LEU A 276 -16.65 -19.99 17.73
CA LEU A 276 -17.55 -19.81 18.88
C LEU A 276 -18.15 -18.41 18.94
N LEU A 277 -17.33 -17.37 18.72
CA LEU A 277 -17.78 -15.98 18.78
C LEU A 277 -18.75 -15.65 17.63
N VAL A 278 -18.57 -16.22 16.44
CA VAL A 278 -19.48 -16.02 15.29
C VAL A 278 -20.83 -16.70 15.52
N LEU A 279 -20.82 -17.89 16.13
CA LEU A 279 -22.06 -18.67 16.41
C LEU A 279 -23.00 -18.05 17.44
N GLY A 280 -22.70 -16.85 17.94
CA GLY A 280 -23.54 -16.09 18.85
C GLY A 280 -23.25 -16.33 20.34
N PRO A 281 -24.02 -15.71 21.24
CA PRO A 281 -23.78 -15.75 22.68
C PRO A 281 -23.69 -17.17 23.23
N SER A 282 -22.67 -17.40 24.06
CA SER A 282 -22.43 -18.72 24.65
C SER A 282 -21.67 -18.63 25.99
N PRO A 283 -21.69 -19.67 26.84
CA PRO A 283 -20.90 -19.71 28.07
C PRO A 283 -19.39 -19.64 27.81
N TRP A 284 -18.93 -19.90 26.59
CA TRP A 284 -17.52 -19.91 26.21
C TRP A 284 -17.00 -18.57 25.69
N ASP A 285 -17.81 -17.52 25.64
CA ASP A 285 -17.41 -16.21 25.10
C ASP A 285 -16.18 -15.63 25.81
N GLY A 286 -16.14 -15.70 27.16
CA GLY A 286 -14.97 -15.27 27.94
C GLY A 286 -13.71 -16.06 27.60
N PRO A 287 -13.72 -17.40 27.69
CA PRO A 287 -12.60 -18.25 27.27
C PRO A 287 -12.20 -18.05 25.81
N ALA A 288 -13.16 -17.85 24.89
CA ALA A 288 -12.89 -17.61 23.47
C ALA A 288 -12.18 -16.26 23.27
N LEU A 289 -12.62 -15.20 23.92
CA LEU A 289 -11.92 -13.90 23.87
C LEU A 289 -10.50 -14.00 24.43
N GLN A 290 -10.30 -14.70 25.54
CA GLN A 290 -8.98 -14.91 26.11
C GLN A 290 -8.05 -15.71 25.19
N ALA A 291 -8.56 -16.77 24.56
CA ALA A 291 -7.82 -17.57 23.59
C ALA A 291 -7.43 -16.74 22.37
N LEU A 292 -8.33 -15.90 21.88
CA LEU A 292 -8.11 -15.02 20.74
C LEU A 292 -7.00 -13.99 21.05
N VAL A 293 -7.07 -13.34 22.19
CA VAL A 293 -6.04 -12.38 22.65
C VAL A 293 -4.67 -13.03 22.78
N SER A 294 -4.62 -14.24 23.40
CA SER A 294 -3.35 -14.97 23.58
C SER A 294 -2.72 -15.41 22.26
N SER A 295 -3.51 -15.51 21.19
CA SER A 295 -3.05 -15.87 19.84
C SER A 295 -2.57 -14.68 19.01
N ARG A 296 -2.70 -13.45 19.50
CA ARG A 296 -2.24 -12.19 18.88
C ARG A 296 -2.61 -12.06 17.41
N PRO A 297 -3.91 -12.08 17.05
CA PRO A 297 -4.33 -11.94 15.66
C PRO A 297 -3.97 -10.56 15.11
N ALA A 298 -3.68 -10.48 13.81
CA ALA A 298 -3.43 -9.21 13.14
C ALA A 298 -4.75 -8.43 12.97
N GLY A 299 -4.99 -7.47 13.85
CA GLY A 299 -6.17 -6.61 13.82
C GLY A 299 -7.42 -7.20 14.49
N ARG A 300 -8.57 -6.49 14.35
CA ARG A 300 -9.84 -6.93 14.94
C ARG A 300 -10.40 -8.14 14.19
N PRO A 301 -10.67 -9.26 14.86
CA PRO A 301 -11.30 -10.41 14.23
C PRO A 301 -12.69 -10.09 13.68
N ALA A 302 -12.97 -10.56 12.45
CA ALA A 302 -14.26 -10.37 11.80
C ALA A 302 -15.43 -10.96 12.63
N ALA A 303 -15.15 -12.02 13.39
CA ALA A 303 -16.06 -12.66 14.34
C ALA A 303 -16.70 -11.68 15.34
N LEU A 304 -15.97 -10.64 15.76
CA LEU A 304 -16.45 -9.64 16.73
C LEU A 304 -17.33 -8.57 16.08
N ALA A 305 -17.33 -8.46 14.75
CA ALA A 305 -18.01 -7.36 14.06
C ALA A 305 -19.52 -7.28 14.29
N ARG A 306 -20.15 -8.40 14.72
CA ARG A 306 -21.59 -8.52 14.92
C ARG A 306 -21.99 -8.72 16.40
N ARG A 307 -21.01 -8.89 17.27
CA ARG A 307 -21.21 -9.20 18.68
C ARG A 307 -21.36 -7.92 19.51
N ARG A 308 -22.50 -7.21 19.32
CA ARG A 308 -22.85 -5.98 20.05
C ARG A 308 -22.94 -6.22 21.56
N ASP A 309 -23.38 -7.39 21.96
CA ASP A 309 -23.46 -7.85 23.35
C ASP A 309 -22.09 -7.88 24.06
N LEU A 310 -21.00 -8.00 23.32
CA LEU A 310 -19.64 -7.95 23.86
C LEU A 310 -19.06 -6.53 23.95
N LEU A 311 -19.78 -5.50 23.50
CA LEU A 311 -19.29 -4.11 23.51
C LEU A 311 -18.86 -3.65 24.90
N GLY A 312 -19.72 -3.81 25.91
CA GLY A 312 -19.41 -3.47 27.30
C GLY A 312 -18.23 -4.28 27.87
N PRO A 313 -18.26 -5.62 27.79
CA PRO A 313 -17.14 -6.47 28.22
C PRO A 313 -15.82 -6.14 27.53
N LEU A 314 -15.82 -5.85 26.23
CA LEU A 314 -14.59 -5.49 25.48
C LEU A 314 -14.03 -4.13 25.92
N LEU A 315 -14.90 -3.12 26.13
CA LEU A 315 -14.48 -1.81 26.60
C LEU A 315 -13.93 -1.87 28.03
N ALA A 316 -14.45 -2.77 28.88
CA ALA A 316 -13.97 -2.97 30.25
C ALA A 316 -12.68 -3.80 30.34
N ALA A 317 -12.36 -4.60 29.32
CA ALA A 317 -11.17 -5.46 29.32
C ALA A 317 -9.89 -4.62 29.04
N PRO A 318 -8.73 -4.96 29.62
CA PRO A 318 -7.48 -4.24 29.35
C PRO A 318 -6.84 -4.65 28.02
N GLY A 319 -6.04 -3.75 27.44
CA GLY A 319 -5.19 -4.03 26.27
C GLY A 319 -5.96 -4.17 24.95
N GLU A 320 -5.55 -5.13 24.13
CA GLU A 320 -6.06 -5.33 22.77
C GLU A 320 -7.60 -5.52 22.67
N PRO A 321 -8.27 -6.28 23.58
CA PRO A 321 -9.73 -6.37 23.57
C PRO A 321 -10.42 -5.02 23.71
N ARG A 322 -9.88 -4.08 24.48
CA ARG A 322 -10.41 -2.72 24.58
C ARG A 322 -10.29 -1.96 23.26
N ALA A 323 -9.20 -2.12 22.51
CA ALA A 323 -9.06 -1.55 21.18
C ALA A 323 -10.16 -2.07 20.23
N TRP A 324 -10.48 -3.37 20.29
CA TRP A 324 -11.58 -3.95 19.53
C TRP A 324 -12.94 -3.40 19.97
N GLY A 325 -13.13 -3.19 21.29
CA GLY A 325 -14.32 -2.56 21.85
C GLY A 325 -14.52 -1.12 21.34
N LEU A 326 -13.46 -0.32 21.27
CA LEU A 326 -13.48 1.03 20.72
C LEU A 326 -13.83 1.03 19.22
N GLN A 327 -13.24 0.10 18.43
CA GLN A 327 -13.60 -0.04 17.01
C GLN A 327 -15.07 -0.47 16.83
N LEU A 328 -15.57 -1.31 17.72
CA LEU A 328 -16.97 -1.73 17.72
C LEU A 328 -17.90 -0.57 18.13
N ALA A 329 -17.50 0.24 19.10
CA ALA A 329 -18.20 1.47 19.52
C ALA A 329 -18.35 2.46 18.36
N ALA A 330 -17.31 2.64 17.55
CA ALA A 330 -17.37 3.47 16.33
C ALA A 330 -18.39 2.95 15.30
N ARG A 331 -18.70 1.66 15.32
CA ARG A 331 -19.67 1.02 14.41
C ARG A 331 -21.11 1.06 14.95
N TYR A 332 -21.27 0.97 16.27
CA TYR A 332 -22.56 0.95 16.96
C TYR A 332 -22.62 2.01 18.07
N PRO A 333 -22.56 3.30 17.71
CA PRO A 333 -22.41 4.39 18.68
C PRO A 333 -23.58 4.53 19.64
N GLU A 334 -24.79 4.17 19.20
CA GLU A 334 -26.00 4.27 19.99
C GLU A 334 -26.14 3.19 21.08
N GLU A 335 -25.36 2.11 20.98
CA GLU A 335 -25.42 0.97 21.91
C GLU A 335 -24.25 0.98 22.92
N VAL A 336 -23.45 2.06 22.94
CA VAL A 336 -22.24 2.15 23.76
C VAL A 336 -22.60 2.36 25.23
N PRO A 337 -22.16 1.46 26.15
CA PRO A 337 -22.33 1.67 27.58
C PRO A 337 -21.45 2.84 28.04
N ALA A 338 -22.09 3.93 28.50
CA ALA A 338 -21.41 5.18 28.84
C ALA A 338 -20.28 4.99 29.85
N ASP A 339 -20.53 4.30 30.96
CA ASP A 339 -19.51 4.09 32.00
C ASP A 339 -18.26 3.33 31.51
N SER A 340 -18.47 2.26 30.73
CA SER A 340 -17.38 1.46 30.17
C SER A 340 -16.59 2.26 29.13
N PHE A 341 -17.26 3.09 28.34
CA PHE A 341 -16.61 3.95 27.36
C PHE A 341 -15.78 5.05 28.03
N LEU A 342 -16.33 5.73 29.01
CA LEU A 342 -15.64 6.77 29.78
C LEU A 342 -14.42 6.21 30.53
N ALA A 343 -14.51 4.97 31.04
CA ALA A 343 -13.36 4.28 31.63
C ALA A 343 -12.27 4.03 30.57
N ALA A 344 -12.67 3.56 29.38
CA ALA A 344 -11.73 3.35 28.27
C ALA A 344 -11.05 4.65 27.81
N VAL A 345 -11.80 5.77 27.77
CA VAL A 345 -11.26 7.10 27.46
C VAL A 345 -10.19 7.50 28.48
N ARG A 346 -10.49 7.36 29.78
CA ARG A 346 -9.56 7.77 30.85
C ARG A 346 -8.27 6.94 30.86
N GLU A 347 -8.35 5.66 30.56
CA GLU A 347 -7.19 4.76 30.54
C GLU A 347 -6.36 4.84 29.25
N ALA A 348 -6.89 5.42 28.18
CA ALA A 348 -6.18 5.53 26.91
C ALA A 348 -4.90 6.39 26.99
N GLY A 349 -4.74 7.21 28.04
CA GLY A 349 -3.52 7.98 28.28
C GLY A 349 -2.29 7.14 28.65
N GLU A 350 -2.51 5.97 29.20
CA GLU A 350 -1.45 5.04 29.60
C GLU A 350 -1.11 4.03 28.48
N HIS A 351 -1.94 3.95 27.43
CA HIS A 351 -1.92 2.98 26.37
C HIS A 351 -1.96 3.64 24.98
N PRO A 352 -0.81 4.03 24.39
CA PRO A 352 -0.76 4.74 23.09
C PRO A 352 -1.44 3.99 21.96
N GLU A 353 -1.49 2.66 22.01
CA GLU A 353 -2.15 1.79 21.03
C GLU A 353 -3.66 1.98 20.99
N LEU A 354 -4.28 2.50 22.06
CA LEU A 354 -5.72 2.75 22.13
C LEU A 354 -6.12 4.10 21.53
N LEU A 355 -5.15 5.00 21.30
CA LEU A 355 -5.47 6.37 20.87
C LEU A 355 -6.14 6.39 19.48
N SER A 356 -5.61 5.64 18.51
CA SER A 356 -6.20 5.60 17.17
C SER A 356 -7.63 5.03 17.12
N PRO A 357 -7.93 3.86 17.70
CA PRO A 357 -9.30 3.37 17.77
C PRO A 357 -10.22 4.25 18.63
N LEU A 358 -9.68 4.92 19.66
CA LEU A 358 -10.44 5.88 20.45
C LEU A 358 -10.87 7.10 19.61
N LEU A 359 -9.96 7.71 18.86
CA LEU A 359 -10.26 8.84 18.00
C LEU A 359 -11.36 8.52 16.99
N GLN A 360 -11.32 7.31 16.39
CA GLN A 360 -12.38 6.85 15.49
C GLN A 360 -13.74 6.71 16.19
N ALA A 361 -13.74 6.27 17.45
CA ALA A 361 -14.96 6.17 18.23
C ALA A 361 -15.52 7.54 18.61
N LEU A 362 -14.64 8.49 18.97
CA LEU A 362 -15.02 9.87 19.38
C LEU A 362 -15.71 10.67 18.27
N GLU A 363 -15.47 10.33 17.00
CA GLU A 363 -16.20 10.97 15.88
C GLU A 363 -17.71 10.68 15.90
N LYS A 364 -18.15 9.60 16.55
CA LYS A 364 -19.52 9.10 16.45
C LYS A 364 -20.21 8.87 17.78
N VAL A 365 -19.45 8.58 18.83
CA VAL A 365 -20.00 8.25 20.16
C VAL A 365 -20.18 9.52 20.99
N HIS A 366 -21.42 9.76 21.43
CA HIS A 366 -21.79 10.88 22.29
C HIS A 366 -22.37 10.33 23.58
N VAL A 367 -21.64 10.46 24.67
CA VAL A 367 -22.08 10.00 26.01
C VAL A 367 -21.94 11.13 27.01
N PRO A 368 -22.84 11.23 28.00
CA PRO A 368 -22.74 12.23 29.06
C PRO A 368 -21.40 12.11 29.81
N GLY A 369 -20.77 13.24 30.15
CA GLY A 369 -19.46 13.25 30.84
C GLY A 369 -18.24 13.00 29.94
N LEU A 370 -18.43 12.91 28.63
CA LEU A 370 -17.33 12.66 27.69
C LEU A 370 -16.28 13.76 27.71
N LEU A 371 -16.69 15.03 27.71
CA LEU A 371 -15.78 16.17 27.70
C LEU A 371 -14.88 16.22 28.95
N GLU A 372 -15.44 15.90 30.12
CA GLU A 372 -14.65 15.81 31.36
C GLU A 372 -13.59 14.68 31.28
N ALA A 373 -14.00 13.51 30.79
CA ALA A 373 -13.07 12.38 30.59
C ALA A 373 -11.97 12.70 29.55
N LEU A 374 -12.32 13.45 28.50
CA LEU A 374 -11.36 13.90 27.49
C LEU A 374 -10.38 14.95 28.02
N LEU A 375 -10.82 15.85 28.90
CA LEU A 375 -9.93 16.80 29.59
C LEU A 375 -8.96 16.06 30.53
N ASP A 376 -9.44 15.03 31.25
CA ASP A 376 -8.57 14.16 32.06
C ASP A 376 -7.53 13.43 31.21
N LEU A 377 -7.96 12.91 30.05
CA LEU A 377 -7.07 12.26 29.08
C LEU A 377 -6.03 13.25 28.53
N TYR A 378 -6.47 14.45 28.13
CA TYR A 378 -5.61 15.51 27.61
C TYR A 378 -4.47 15.86 28.56
N LEU A 379 -4.75 15.94 29.88
CA LEU A 379 -3.72 16.22 30.88
C LEU A 379 -2.70 15.08 31.03
N ARG A 380 -3.10 13.84 30.81
CA ARG A 380 -2.22 12.67 30.94
C ARG A 380 -1.41 12.39 29.68
N LEU A 381 -1.89 12.82 28.51
CA LEU A 381 -1.19 12.58 27.26
C LEU A 381 0.11 13.40 27.15
N PRO A 382 1.15 12.83 26.50
CA PRO A 382 2.33 13.60 26.11
C PRO A 382 1.94 14.76 25.20
N ALA A 383 2.66 15.88 25.28
CA ALA A 383 2.35 17.11 24.55
C ALA A 383 2.09 16.91 23.04
N GLY A 384 2.89 16.05 22.38
CA GLY A 384 2.73 15.75 20.96
C GLY A 384 1.46 14.98 20.59
N SER A 385 0.85 14.27 21.54
CA SER A 385 -0.38 13.48 21.31
C SER A 385 -1.66 14.26 21.68
N ARG A 386 -1.55 15.35 22.44
CA ARG A 386 -2.69 16.17 22.88
C ARG A 386 -3.44 16.80 21.73
N GLU A 387 -2.73 17.17 20.66
CA GLU A 387 -3.32 17.79 19.47
C GLU A 387 -4.33 16.87 18.76
N ALA A 388 -4.23 15.56 18.91
CA ALA A 388 -5.16 14.60 18.31
C ALA A 388 -6.60 14.73 18.86
N LEU A 389 -6.77 15.27 20.07
CA LEU A 389 -8.08 15.48 20.70
C LEU A 389 -8.73 16.84 20.31
N VAL A 390 -7.96 17.77 19.72
CA VAL A 390 -8.44 19.12 19.39
C VAL A 390 -9.68 19.11 18.48
N PRO A 391 -9.76 18.30 17.41
CA PRO A 391 -10.95 18.25 16.58
C PRO A 391 -12.23 17.89 17.37
N THR A 392 -12.13 16.97 18.32
CA THR A 392 -13.26 16.58 19.17
C THR A 392 -13.68 17.73 20.09
N PHE A 393 -12.72 18.44 20.67
CA PHE A 393 -13.01 19.63 21.48
C PHE A 393 -13.64 20.76 20.65
N GLN A 394 -13.19 20.96 19.41
CA GLN A 394 -13.75 21.97 18.50
C GLN A 394 -15.18 21.64 18.08
N ALA A 395 -15.50 20.35 17.91
CA ALA A 395 -16.86 19.91 17.60
C ALA A 395 -17.87 20.29 18.71
N HIS A 396 -17.39 20.50 19.96
CA HIS A 396 -18.17 20.88 21.15
C HIS A 396 -17.60 22.15 21.81
N ALA A 397 -17.26 23.17 21.01
CA ALA A 397 -16.45 24.31 21.47
C ALA A 397 -17.04 25.05 22.68
N GLU A 398 -18.33 25.38 22.67
CA GLU A 398 -18.98 26.10 23.76
C GLU A 398 -18.99 25.30 25.07
N GLU A 399 -19.36 24.01 24.98
CA GLU A 399 -19.38 23.13 26.16
C GLU A 399 -17.99 22.90 26.71
N THR A 400 -17.00 22.74 25.80
CA THR A 400 -15.60 22.57 26.18
C THR A 400 -15.02 23.81 26.82
N GLN A 401 -15.35 25.02 26.37
CA GLN A 401 -14.95 26.29 27.01
C GLN A 401 -15.47 26.38 28.44
N LEU A 402 -16.72 26.02 28.65
CA LEU A 402 -17.32 25.98 29.99
C LEU A 402 -16.63 24.96 30.89
N ALA A 403 -16.33 23.76 30.35
CA ALA A 403 -15.64 22.72 31.09
C ALA A 403 -14.19 23.11 31.43
N VAL A 404 -13.47 23.75 30.53
CA VAL A 404 -12.10 24.28 30.74
C VAL A 404 -12.12 25.38 31.82
N ALA A 405 -13.10 26.28 31.78
CA ALA A 405 -13.24 27.34 32.79
C ALA A 405 -13.56 26.79 34.20
N ALA A 406 -14.27 25.67 34.28
CA ALA A 406 -14.65 25.02 35.54
C ALA A 406 -13.55 24.17 36.16
N ARG A 407 -12.41 23.93 35.46
CA ARG A 407 -11.29 23.05 35.89
C ARG A 407 -10.16 23.85 36.56
N PRO A 408 -10.09 23.89 37.90
CA PRO A 408 -9.03 24.60 38.61
C PRO A 408 -7.66 23.93 38.52
N ASP A 409 -7.59 22.65 38.20
CA ASP A 409 -6.40 21.81 38.06
C ASP A 409 -5.66 21.98 36.72
N LEU A 410 -6.30 22.67 35.74
CA LEU A 410 -5.63 23.03 34.49
C LEU A 410 -4.60 24.14 34.73
N GLU A 411 -3.35 23.89 34.31
CA GLU A 411 -2.30 24.92 34.29
C GLU A 411 -2.70 26.09 33.36
N ALA A 412 -2.23 27.29 33.70
CA ALA A 412 -2.51 28.50 32.90
C ALA A 412 -2.13 28.32 31.42
N ALA A 413 -1.00 27.65 31.14
CA ALA A 413 -0.55 27.37 29.80
C ALA A 413 -1.49 26.44 29.01
N ASP A 414 -1.96 25.33 29.62
CA ASP A 414 -2.88 24.39 28.96
C ASP A 414 -4.28 25.01 28.78
N ARG A 415 -4.73 25.78 29.75
CA ARG A 415 -6.00 26.54 29.67
C ARG A 415 -5.99 27.53 28.51
N LEU A 416 -4.89 28.28 28.37
CA LEU A 416 -4.75 29.25 27.28
C LEU A 416 -4.71 28.55 25.93
N VAL A 417 -3.94 27.45 25.79
CA VAL A 417 -3.87 26.70 24.53
C VAL A 417 -5.25 26.16 24.13
N LEU A 418 -5.98 25.54 25.05
CA LEU A 418 -7.33 25.04 24.77
C LEU A 418 -8.27 26.17 24.40
N SER A 419 -8.31 27.29 25.18
CA SER A 419 -9.15 28.43 24.87
C SER A 419 -8.85 29.04 23.50
N ALA A 420 -7.58 29.19 23.16
CA ALA A 420 -7.15 29.71 21.84
C ALA A 420 -7.55 28.78 20.69
N LEU A 421 -7.41 27.47 20.86
CA LEU A 421 -7.82 26.46 19.86
C LEU A 421 -9.34 26.37 19.71
N LEU A 422 -10.09 26.77 20.73
CA LEU A 422 -11.56 26.79 20.76
C LEU A 422 -12.17 28.15 20.34
N GLY A 423 -11.35 29.09 19.83
CA GLY A 423 -11.81 30.33 19.24
C GLY A 423 -11.73 31.55 20.14
N LEU A 424 -10.83 31.57 21.15
CA LEU A 424 -10.49 32.80 21.86
C LEU A 424 -10.02 33.85 20.84
N PRO A 425 -10.50 35.13 20.91
CA PRO A 425 -10.06 36.19 20.02
C PRO A 425 -8.52 36.32 20.00
N ILE A 426 -7.96 36.56 18.83
CA ILE A 426 -6.51 36.56 18.64
C ILE A 426 -5.82 37.58 19.53
N ASP A 427 -6.40 38.79 19.65
CA ASP A 427 -5.87 39.86 20.51
C ASP A 427 -5.84 39.44 21.99
N GLU A 428 -6.88 38.77 22.47
CA GLU A 428 -6.94 38.24 23.82
C GLU A 428 -5.93 37.10 24.03
N ALA A 429 -5.76 36.23 23.03
CA ALA A 429 -4.74 35.16 23.06
C ALA A 429 -3.31 35.72 23.10
N VAL A 430 -3.02 36.76 22.33
CA VAL A 430 -1.72 37.46 22.36
C VAL A 430 -1.46 38.06 23.73
N MET A 431 -2.43 38.80 24.29
CA MET A 431 -2.29 39.41 25.62
C MET A 431 -2.07 38.34 26.69
N ALA A 432 -2.82 37.24 26.64
CA ALA A 432 -2.66 36.15 27.59
C ALA A 432 -1.30 35.44 27.46
N ILE A 433 -0.72 35.33 26.24
CA ILE A 433 0.65 34.82 26.04
C ILE A 433 1.67 35.77 26.68
N LEU A 434 1.50 37.07 26.52
CA LEU A 434 2.39 38.08 27.10
C LEU A 434 2.35 38.11 28.65
N ASP A 435 1.20 37.77 29.24
CA ASP A 435 1.04 37.67 30.68
C ASP A 435 1.62 36.39 31.29
N LEU A 436 1.95 35.37 30.47
CA LEU A 436 2.59 34.14 30.95
C LEU A 436 4.03 34.41 31.39
N ASP A 437 4.52 33.61 32.34
CA ASP A 437 5.93 33.56 32.68
C ASP A 437 6.80 33.21 31.47
N ALA A 438 7.93 33.90 31.29
CA ALA A 438 8.80 33.76 30.11
C ALA A 438 9.17 32.30 29.78
N PRO A 439 9.47 31.40 30.74
CA PRO A 439 9.78 30.00 30.43
C PRO A 439 8.63 29.18 29.87
N LEU A 440 7.37 29.58 30.10
CA LEU A 440 6.17 28.88 29.64
C LEU A 440 5.76 29.29 28.20
N ARG A 441 6.07 30.50 27.79
CA ARG A 441 5.68 31.06 26.50
C ARG A 441 6.09 30.20 25.29
N PRO A 442 7.34 29.70 25.17
CA PRO A 442 7.74 28.92 24.01
C PRO A 442 6.92 27.65 23.81
N GLY A 443 6.59 26.95 24.91
CA GLY A 443 5.76 25.76 24.86
C GLY A 443 4.32 26.05 24.40
N VAL A 444 3.74 27.17 24.84
CA VAL A 444 2.42 27.61 24.41
C VAL A 444 2.42 28.05 22.95
N ILE A 445 3.38 28.90 22.56
CA ILE A 445 3.50 29.41 21.20
C ILE A 445 3.69 28.27 20.18
N SER A 446 4.55 27.29 20.50
CA SER A 446 4.76 26.11 19.64
C SER A 446 3.45 25.36 19.34
N ARG A 447 2.58 25.22 20.31
CA ARG A 447 1.25 24.56 20.18
C ARG A 447 0.25 25.44 19.43
N LEU A 448 0.37 26.75 19.50
CA LEU A 448 -0.51 27.73 18.85
C LEU A 448 0.00 28.21 17.48
N MET A 449 1.14 27.70 17.02
CA MET A 449 1.76 28.07 15.74
C MET A 449 0.84 27.93 14.52
N ARG A 450 -0.21 27.11 14.62
CA ARG A 450 -1.16 26.86 13.54
C ARG A 450 -2.31 27.86 13.49
N ILE A 451 -2.47 28.68 14.51
CA ILE A 451 -3.52 29.70 14.52
C ILE A 451 -3.10 30.84 13.58
N GLU A 452 -3.87 30.97 12.50
CA GLU A 452 -3.61 31.98 11.48
C GLU A 452 -3.75 33.40 12.08
N GLY A 453 -2.77 34.26 11.81
CA GLY A 453 -2.77 35.63 12.30
C GLY A 453 -2.21 35.85 13.71
N LEU A 454 -2.08 34.84 14.57
CA LEU A 454 -1.56 35.00 15.93
C LEU A 454 -0.06 35.25 15.97
N VAL A 455 0.70 34.41 15.28
CA VAL A 455 2.18 34.37 15.31
C VAL A 455 2.82 35.70 14.86
N PRO A 456 2.35 36.38 13.81
CA PRO A 456 2.89 37.67 13.40
C PRO A 456 2.71 38.81 14.40
N LEU A 457 1.77 38.70 15.33
CA LEU A 457 1.48 39.74 16.32
C LEU A 457 2.38 39.66 17.57
N LEU A 458 3.18 38.59 17.70
CA LEU A 458 4.07 38.41 18.83
C LEU A 458 5.33 39.27 18.71
N PRO A 459 5.91 39.81 19.83
CA PRO A 459 7.04 40.70 19.82
C PRO A 459 8.39 39.96 19.65
N TRP A 460 8.58 39.33 18.50
CA TRP A 460 9.76 38.50 18.21
C TRP A 460 11.09 39.23 18.32
N ASP A 461 11.18 40.50 17.87
CA ASP A 461 12.41 41.30 17.93
C ASP A 461 12.88 41.56 19.36
N GLU A 462 11.93 41.85 20.27
CA GLU A 462 12.17 42.01 21.69
C GLU A 462 12.70 40.72 22.30
N TRP A 463 11.97 39.62 22.09
CA TRP A 463 12.31 38.30 22.65
C TRP A 463 13.61 37.71 22.10
N LEU A 464 13.94 37.96 20.83
CA LEU A 464 15.23 37.58 20.26
C LEU A 464 16.39 38.37 20.83
N THR A 465 16.14 39.60 21.28
CA THR A 465 17.15 40.46 21.91
C THR A 465 17.35 40.10 23.39
N GLU A 466 16.26 39.89 24.14
CA GLU A 466 16.30 39.63 25.57
C GLU A 466 16.69 38.19 25.92
N ALA A 467 16.15 37.20 25.20
CA ALA A 467 16.37 35.79 25.47
C ALA A 467 16.54 34.95 24.20
N PRO A 468 17.63 35.21 23.40
CA PRO A 468 17.83 34.56 22.11
C PRO A 468 17.97 33.01 22.22
N GLU A 469 18.41 32.51 23.37
CA GLU A 469 18.53 31.07 23.63
C GLU A 469 17.16 30.39 23.72
N LEU A 470 16.18 31.10 24.28
CA LEU A 470 14.85 30.59 24.53
C LEU A 470 13.97 30.64 23.28
N TYR A 471 14.07 31.74 22.51
CA TYR A 471 13.16 32.01 21.41
C TYR A 471 13.77 31.82 20.01
N GLY A 472 15.11 31.68 19.89
CA GLY A 472 15.77 31.67 18.59
C GLY A 472 15.29 30.59 17.62
N THR A 473 15.09 29.36 18.10
CA THR A 473 14.57 28.26 17.27
C THR A 473 13.11 28.50 16.91
N LEU A 474 12.31 28.91 17.86
CA LEU A 474 10.88 29.15 17.68
C LEU A 474 10.61 30.32 16.72
N ALA A 475 11.38 31.41 16.84
CA ALA A 475 11.33 32.54 15.92
C ALA A 475 11.73 32.16 14.50
N ALA A 476 12.71 31.26 14.35
CA ALA A 476 13.09 30.72 13.03
C ALA A 476 11.94 29.93 12.38
N GLU A 477 11.27 29.07 13.13
CA GLU A 477 10.11 28.32 12.67
C GLU A 477 8.93 29.25 12.32
N ALA A 478 8.65 30.24 13.19
CA ALA A 478 7.65 31.28 12.98
C ALA A 478 7.91 32.08 11.71
N ALA A 479 9.13 32.55 11.53
CA ALA A 479 9.55 33.34 10.38
C ALA A 479 9.43 32.56 9.07
N ALA A 480 9.89 31.29 9.06
CA ALA A 480 9.79 30.43 7.90
C ALA A 480 8.33 30.11 7.51
N ARG A 481 7.45 29.95 8.49
CA ARG A 481 6.05 29.59 8.29
C ARG A 481 5.19 30.79 7.88
N CYS A 482 5.37 31.92 8.55
CA CYS A 482 4.55 33.13 8.37
C CYS A 482 5.19 34.15 7.42
N GLY A 483 6.41 33.91 6.93
CA GLY A 483 7.12 34.81 6.00
C GLY A 483 7.63 36.09 6.66
N LEU A 484 7.97 36.09 7.97
CA LEU A 484 8.40 37.26 8.75
C LEU A 484 9.83 37.69 8.36
N ARG A 485 9.94 38.42 7.27
CA ARG A 485 11.24 38.85 6.71
C ARG A 485 11.93 39.93 7.55
N GLU A 486 11.19 40.65 8.37
CA GLU A 486 11.70 41.63 9.34
C GLU A 486 12.68 40.99 10.34
N LEU A 487 12.52 39.69 10.63
CA LEU A 487 13.40 38.97 11.56
C LEU A 487 14.73 38.51 10.95
N LEU A 488 14.94 38.65 9.65
CA LEU A 488 16.16 38.18 8.96
C LEU A 488 17.48 38.66 9.60
N PRO A 489 17.65 39.96 9.98
CA PRO A 489 18.87 40.38 10.63
C PRO A 489 19.15 39.70 11.96
N ALA A 490 18.12 39.52 12.80
CA ALA A 490 18.23 38.86 14.10
C ALA A 490 18.51 37.36 13.95
N LEU A 491 17.84 36.67 12.98
CA LEU A 491 18.07 35.26 12.70
C LEU A 491 19.48 34.99 12.16
N ARG A 492 20.05 35.89 11.31
CA ARG A 492 21.45 35.80 10.86
C ARG A 492 22.43 35.96 12.02
N ALA A 493 22.21 36.97 12.87
CA ALA A 493 23.03 37.16 14.06
C ALA A 493 22.99 35.92 14.99
N ARG A 494 21.81 35.35 15.17
CA ARG A 494 21.63 34.16 15.97
C ARG A 494 22.31 32.94 15.34
N LEU A 495 22.19 32.73 14.02
CA LEU A 495 22.87 31.65 13.31
C LEU A 495 24.40 31.76 13.45
N ALA A 496 24.96 32.97 13.38
CA ALA A 496 26.40 33.20 13.56
C ALA A 496 26.87 32.87 14.98
N ALA A 497 26.03 33.14 16.01
CA ALA A 497 26.35 32.89 17.41
C ALA A 497 26.14 31.39 17.79
N ALA A 498 25.04 30.78 17.35
CA ALA A 498 24.67 29.39 17.68
C ALA A 498 23.96 28.72 16.49
N PRO A 499 24.73 28.10 15.59
CA PRO A 499 24.16 27.44 14.42
C PRO A 499 23.23 26.27 14.78
N SER A 500 22.01 26.31 14.20
CA SER A 500 21.00 25.24 14.37
C SER A 500 20.23 24.97 13.09
N LEU A 501 19.68 23.77 12.96
CA LEU A 501 18.94 23.35 11.78
C LEU A 501 17.71 24.22 11.46
N PRO A 502 16.87 24.64 12.44
CA PRO A 502 15.75 25.54 12.18
C PRO A 502 16.18 26.90 11.61
N LEU A 503 17.25 27.48 12.12
CA LEU A 503 17.79 28.77 11.63
C LEU A 503 18.26 28.65 10.18
N VAL A 504 19.03 27.61 9.85
CA VAL A 504 19.49 27.33 8.49
C VAL A 504 18.33 27.22 7.53
N ARG A 505 17.31 26.42 7.89
CA ARG A 505 16.12 26.19 7.06
C ARG A 505 15.28 27.47 6.88
N ALA A 506 15.10 28.24 7.96
CA ALA A 506 14.33 29.47 7.91
C ALA A 506 14.92 30.48 6.93
N LEU A 507 16.24 30.74 6.99
CA LEU A 507 16.93 31.63 6.08
C LEU A 507 16.86 31.15 4.62
N GLY A 508 16.90 29.84 4.41
CA GLY A 508 16.69 29.21 3.10
C GLY A 508 15.28 29.42 2.56
N VAL A 509 14.25 29.18 3.38
CA VAL A 509 12.83 29.36 3.00
C VAL A 509 12.49 30.81 2.71
N LEU A 510 13.01 31.73 3.52
CA LEU A 510 12.80 33.17 3.34
C LEU A 510 13.60 33.78 2.18
N GLY A 511 14.54 33.03 1.60
CA GLY A 511 15.35 33.45 0.47
C GLY A 511 16.31 34.59 0.82
N ASP A 512 16.92 34.55 1.99
CA ASP A 512 17.82 35.58 2.50
C ASP A 512 19.20 35.56 1.83
N ARG A 513 19.41 36.41 0.86
CA ARG A 513 20.69 36.50 0.11
C ARG A 513 21.89 36.92 0.98
N GLU A 514 21.68 37.67 2.03
CA GLU A 514 22.75 38.10 2.94
C GLU A 514 23.20 36.94 3.85
N ALA A 515 22.34 35.94 4.06
CA ALA A 515 22.67 34.75 4.84
C ALA A 515 23.74 33.87 4.17
N VAL A 516 24.00 34.01 2.87
CA VAL A 516 25.03 33.22 2.17
C VAL A 516 26.41 33.36 2.86
N SER A 517 26.74 34.54 3.35
CA SER A 517 28.02 34.78 4.03
C SER A 517 28.17 34.08 5.37
N VAL A 518 27.07 33.85 6.10
CA VAL A 518 27.05 33.15 7.39
C VAL A 518 26.79 31.66 7.24
N LEU A 519 26.14 31.22 6.14
CA LEU A 519 25.89 29.82 5.83
C LEU A 519 27.13 29.10 5.28
N THR A 520 27.91 29.78 4.43
CA THR A 520 29.10 29.19 3.76
C THR A 520 30.11 28.57 4.73
N PRO A 521 30.52 29.22 5.83
CA PRO A 521 31.47 28.64 6.78
C PRO A 521 30.94 27.36 7.48
N LEU A 522 29.62 27.19 7.56
CA LEU A 522 29.00 26.01 8.19
C LEU A 522 29.17 24.73 7.36
N LEU A 523 29.42 24.86 6.06
CA LEU A 523 29.69 23.70 5.19
C LEU A 523 30.92 22.90 5.63
N GLU A 524 31.94 23.58 6.16
CA GLU A 524 33.16 22.94 6.64
C GLU A 524 33.14 22.65 8.14
N SER A 525 32.58 23.59 8.94
CA SER A 525 32.63 23.55 10.39
C SER A 525 31.54 22.68 11.05
N ARG A 526 30.42 22.41 10.34
CA ARG A 526 29.25 21.71 10.90
C ARG A 526 28.74 20.63 9.93
N GLU A 527 29.29 19.44 10.05
CA GLU A 527 28.92 18.28 9.21
C GLU A 527 27.44 17.91 9.35
N ASP A 528 26.88 18.01 10.56
CA ASP A 528 25.48 17.75 10.89
C ASP A 528 24.50 18.71 10.18
N LEU A 529 24.93 19.91 9.82
CA LEU A 529 24.11 20.92 9.14
C LEU A 529 24.40 21.02 7.63
N ARG A 530 25.45 20.37 7.13
CA ARG A 530 25.93 20.49 5.75
C ARG A 530 24.83 20.33 4.70
N ALA A 531 24.05 19.25 4.80
CA ALA A 531 22.95 18.97 3.87
C ALA A 531 21.90 20.10 3.86
N ALA A 532 21.50 20.57 5.05
CA ALA A 532 20.52 21.63 5.18
C ALA A 532 21.04 22.99 4.67
N VAL A 533 22.34 23.26 4.85
CA VAL A 533 23.00 24.46 4.32
C VAL A 533 23.00 24.42 2.79
N LEU A 534 23.38 23.30 2.17
CA LEU A 534 23.33 23.13 0.72
C LEU A 534 21.92 23.36 0.17
N GLU A 535 20.91 22.70 0.77
CA GLU A 535 19.51 22.90 0.38
C GLU A 535 19.05 24.35 0.52
N SER A 536 19.44 25.01 1.61
CA SER A 536 19.09 26.41 1.85
C SER A 536 19.75 27.35 0.86
N LEU A 537 21.02 27.13 0.52
CA LEU A 537 21.72 27.89 -0.53
C LEU A 537 21.03 27.68 -1.90
N GLY A 538 20.59 26.47 -2.21
CA GLY A 538 19.82 26.19 -3.44
C GLY A 538 18.51 26.98 -3.51
N ARG A 539 17.80 27.10 -2.38
CA ARG A 539 16.55 27.89 -2.28
C ARG A 539 16.78 29.38 -2.33
N ILE A 540 17.84 29.87 -1.69
CA ILE A 540 18.25 31.29 -1.71
C ILE A 540 18.57 31.72 -3.13
N GLY A 541 19.31 30.90 -3.86
CA GLY A 541 19.69 31.18 -5.24
C GLY A 541 20.58 32.42 -5.40
N GLY A 542 20.68 32.86 -6.65
CA GLY A 542 21.49 34.03 -7.01
C GLY A 542 23.00 33.74 -7.14
N PRO A 543 23.78 34.70 -7.68
CA PRO A 543 25.16 34.44 -8.10
C PRO A 543 26.09 34.00 -6.96
N ALA A 544 25.92 34.54 -5.75
CA ALA A 544 26.75 34.21 -4.59
C ALA A 544 26.47 32.76 -4.11
N ALA A 545 25.20 32.37 -3.95
CA ALA A 545 24.84 31.02 -3.52
C ALA A 545 25.22 29.96 -4.55
N CYS A 546 24.95 30.24 -5.86
CA CYS A 546 25.33 29.33 -6.93
C CYS A 546 26.86 29.18 -7.03
N GLY A 547 27.64 30.26 -6.77
CA GLY A 547 29.11 30.19 -6.70
C GLY A 547 29.61 29.23 -5.62
N VAL A 548 28.99 29.28 -4.43
CA VAL A 548 29.30 28.34 -3.33
C VAL A 548 28.90 26.91 -3.70
N LEU A 549 27.74 26.71 -4.31
CA LEU A 549 27.26 25.39 -4.72
C LEU A 549 28.11 24.78 -5.84
N ARG A 550 28.61 25.56 -6.81
CA ARG A 550 29.58 25.11 -7.81
C ARG A 550 30.87 24.62 -7.18
N ALA A 551 31.39 25.34 -6.17
CA ALA A 551 32.54 24.87 -5.41
C ALA A 551 32.24 23.57 -4.67
N ALA A 552 31.10 23.49 -3.99
CA ALA A 552 30.65 22.29 -3.28
C ALA A 552 30.52 21.06 -4.20
N VAL A 553 29.98 21.25 -5.40
CA VAL A 553 29.90 20.16 -6.42
C VAL A 553 31.31 19.74 -6.85
N ARG A 554 32.23 20.66 -7.04
CA ARG A 554 33.61 20.33 -7.41
C ARG A 554 34.35 19.56 -6.32
N ASP A 555 34.18 19.96 -5.05
CA ASP A 555 34.92 19.41 -3.92
C ASP A 555 34.32 18.06 -3.43
N TRP A 556 33.02 17.91 -3.52
CA TRP A 556 32.29 16.76 -2.97
C TRP A 556 31.55 15.92 -4.01
N GLY A 557 31.60 16.27 -5.31
CA GLY A 557 30.87 15.57 -6.38
C GLY A 557 30.93 14.04 -6.28
N PRO A 558 32.12 13.43 -6.13
CA PRO A 558 32.25 11.97 -6.04
C PRO A 558 31.84 11.35 -4.69
N ARG A 559 31.55 12.17 -3.68
CA ARG A 559 31.21 11.73 -2.32
C ARG A 559 29.69 11.65 -2.13
N PRO A 560 29.18 10.98 -1.06
CA PRO A 560 27.75 10.95 -0.75
C PRO A 560 27.10 12.33 -0.64
N GLU A 561 27.83 13.33 -0.12
CA GLU A 561 27.39 14.73 0.01
C GLU A 561 27.22 15.41 -1.34
N GLY A 562 27.94 14.96 -2.36
CA GLY A 562 27.87 15.48 -3.72
C GLY A 562 26.46 15.44 -4.29
N ARG A 563 25.69 14.39 -3.99
CA ARG A 563 24.28 14.28 -4.40
C ARG A 563 23.45 15.48 -3.95
N THR A 564 23.59 15.88 -2.68
CA THR A 564 22.87 17.04 -2.14
C THR A 564 23.36 18.33 -2.78
N ALA A 565 24.66 18.46 -3.03
CA ALA A 565 25.23 19.62 -3.71
C ALA A 565 24.72 19.76 -5.16
N TYR A 566 24.65 18.66 -5.93
CA TYR A 566 24.07 18.67 -7.28
C TYR A 566 22.59 19.05 -7.27
N LYS A 567 21.80 18.48 -6.35
CA LYS A 567 20.37 18.83 -6.20
C LYS A 567 20.18 20.31 -5.83
N ALA A 568 20.99 20.82 -4.92
CA ALA A 568 20.95 22.22 -4.51
C ALA A 568 21.34 23.17 -5.65
N LEU A 569 22.40 22.84 -6.40
CA LEU A 569 22.81 23.62 -7.57
C LEU A 569 21.71 23.60 -8.65
N ALA A 570 21.09 22.46 -8.89
CA ALA A 570 20.01 22.33 -9.87
C ALA A 570 18.80 23.23 -9.59
N ALA A 571 18.55 23.56 -8.32
CA ALA A 571 17.47 24.46 -7.91
C ALA A 571 17.70 25.92 -8.37
N CYS A 572 18.97 26.34 -8.52
CA CYS A 572 19.33 27.69 -8.92
C CYS A 572 20.22 27.76 -10.19
N ALA A 573 20.42 26.61 -10.86
CA ALA A 573 21.29 26.51 -12.03
C ALA A 573 20.79 27.38 -13.18
N GLY A 574 21.75 28.08 -13.80
CA GLY A 574 21.60 28.82 -15.04
C GLY A 574 22.26 28.10 -16.22
N ALA A 575 22.20 28.72 -17.38
CA ALA A 575 22.80 28.20 -18.61
C ALA A 575 24.35 28.05 -18.54
N GLU A 576 25.00 28.79 -17.64
CA GLU A 576 26.42 28.64 -17.37
C GLU A 576 26.78 27.36 -16.61
N ASP A 577 25.80 26.64 -16.05
CA ASP A 577 26.00 25.42 -15.29
C ASP A 577 25.86 24.17 -16.16
N ASP A 578 25.42 24.29 -17.41
CA ASP A 578 25.19 23.15 -18.32
C ASP A 578 26.43 22.22 -18.45
N GLU A 579 27.66 22.80 -18.43
CA GLU A 579 28.89 22.02 -18.48
C GLU A 579 29.05 21.11 -17.25
N ILE A 580 28.75 21.60 -16.05
CA ILE A 580 28.79 20.84 -14.80
C ILE A 580 27.80 19.65 -14.85
N PHE A 581 26.61 19.88 -15.40
CA PHE A 581 25.58 18.83 -15.50
C PHE A 581 25.85 17.88 -16.67
N ARG A 582 26.53 18.29 -17.73
CA ARG A 582 27.05 17.36 -18.75
C ARG A 582 28.11 16.43 -18.18
N ASP A 583 29.02 16.91 -17.35
CA ASP A 583 30.01 16.08 -16.66
C ASP A 583 29.33 15.12 -15.65
N ALA A 584 28.24 15.57 -15.01
CA ALA A 584 27.46 14.78 -14.06
C ALA A 584 26.71 13.59 -14.69
N MET A 585 26.59 13.53 -16.01
CA MET A 585 25.98 12.40 -16.72
C MET A 585 26.78 11.08 -16.58
N ALA A 586 28.10 11.18 -16.38
CA ALA A 586 28.96 10.03 -16.12
C ALA A 586 29.06 9.67 -14.64
N HIS A 587 28.29 10.33 -13.76
CA HIS A 587 28.37 10.13 -12.32
C HIS A 587 27.91 8.71 -11.92
N PRO A 588 28.59 8.00 -10.98
CA PRO A 588 28.22 6.66 -10.55
C PRO A 588 26.83 6.60 -9.91
N ASP A 589 26.43 7.66 -9.18
CA ASP A 589 25.10 7.75 -8.57
C ASP A 589 24.03 8.14 -9.59
N TRP A 590 23.11 7.25 -9.86
CA TRP A 590 22.01 7.46 -10.81
C TRP A 590 21.11 8.65 -10.46
N GLN A 591 20.99 9.02 -9.18
CA GLN A 591 20.20 10.19 -8.78
C GLN A 591 20.86 11.50 -9.23
N VAL A 592 22.18 11.54 -9.28
CA VAL A 592 22.93 12.69 -9.81
C VAL A 592 22.74 12.76 -11.34
N ARG A 593 22.81 11.62 -12.04
CA ARG A 593 22.51 11.56 -13.48
C ARG A 593 21.08 12.00 -13.79
N MET A 594 20.10 11.61 -12.94
CA MET A 594 18.71 12.07 -13.07
C MET A 594 18.60 13.59 -12.94
N VAL A 595 19.26 14.17 -11.94
CA VAL A 595 19.32 15.66 -11.75
C VAL A 595 19.95 16.32 -12.97
N ALA A 596 20.99 15.74 -13.54
CA ALA A 596 21.63 16.26 -14.76
C ALA A 596 20.65 16.28 -15.94
N VAL A 597 19.88 15.20 -16.17
CA VAL A 597 18.83 15.17 -17.20
C VAL A 597 17.81 16.30 -16.99
N GLU A 598 17.35 16.50 -15.76
CA GLU A 598 16.33 17.52 -15.46
C GLU A 598 16.83 18.94 -15.71
N VAL A 599 18.08 19.24 -15.39
CA VAL A 599 18.66 20.57 -15.62
C VAL A 599 18.92 20.81 -17.09
N LEU A 600 19.56 19.85 -17.78
CA LEU A 600 19.87 19.97 -19.20
C LEU A 600 18.61 20.04 -20.08
N ALA A 601 17.56 19.30 -19.72
CA ALA A 601 16.25 19.40 -20.37
C ALA A 601 15.60 20.78 -20.18
N ARG A 602 15.66 21.32 -18.96
CA ARG A 602 15.10 22.64 -18.63
C ARG A 602 15.80 23.78 -19.35
N SER A 603 17.10 23.62 -19.64
CA SER A 603 17.87 24.66 -20.35
C SER A 603 17.43 24.83 -21.82
N GLY A 604 16.82 23.80 -22.43
CA GLY A 604 16.25 23.81 -23.78
C GLY A 604 17.27 24.05 -24.89
N ARG A 605 18.58 23.88 -24.63
CA ARG A 605 19.65 24.12 -25.60
C ARG A 605 19.89 22.89 -26.47
N SER A 606 19.93 23.06 -27.77
CA SER A 606 20.23 21.99 -28.73
C SER A 606 21.62 21.32 -28.50
N GLU A 607 22.56 22.05 -27.90
CA GLU A 607 23.87 21.54 -27.52
C GLU A 607 23.78 20.42 -26.48
N ASN A 608 22.71 20.36 -25.68
CA ASN A 608 22.47 19.35 -24.65
C ASN A 608 21.79 18.09 -25.20
N ASN A 609 21.22 18.12 -26.42
CA ASN A 609 20.51 16.97 -26.99
C ASN A 609 21.42 15.76 -27.21
N ALA A 610 22.69 15.99 -27.64
CA ALA A 610 23.67 14.91 -27.80
C ALA A 610 24.00 14.25 -26.45
N ALA A 611 24.04 15.04 -25.39
CA ALA A 611 24.27 14.59 -24.03
C ALA A 611 23.07 13.81 -23.48
N LEU A 612 21.86 14.31 -23.66
CA LEU A 612 20.62 13.63 -23.27
C LEU A 612 20.41 12.31 -24.02
N ALA A 613 20.80 12.25 -25.31
CA ALA A 613 20.74 11.04 -26.11
C ALA A 613 21.65 9.92 -25.57
N GLN A 614 22.80 10.24 -24.95
CA GLN A 614 23.64 9.23 -24.29
C GLN A 614 22.95 8.62 -23.07
N LEU A 615 22.19 9.42 -22.29
CA LEU A 615 21.44 8.92 -21.12
C LEU A 615 20.13 8.19 -21.50
N ALA A 616 19.69 8.25 -22.73
CA ALA A 616 18.64 7.39 -23.24
C ALA A 616 19.01 5.89 -23.17
N GLY A 617 20.32 5.56 -23.12
CA GLY A 617 20.87 4.23 -22.89
C GLY A 617 21.32 3.94 -21.46
N ASP A 618 20.93 4.75 -20.47
CA ASP A 618 21.34 4.57 -19.06
C ASP A 618 20.89 3.20 -18.52
N PRO A 619 21.75 2.49 -17.75
CA PRO A 619 21.40 1.20 -17.16
C PRO A 619 20.23 1.29 -16.16
N VAL A 620 19.91 2.50 -15.65
CA VAL A 620 18.77 2.73 -14.76
C VAL A 620 17.57 3.20 -15.58
N PRO A 621 16.49 2.39 -15.69
CA PRO A 621 15.33 2.70 -16.56
C PRO A 621 14.69 4.07 -16.31
N ALA A 622 14.68 4.52 -15.05
CA ALA A 622 14.12 5.82 -14.69
C ALA A 622 14.89 6.99 -15.32
N VAL A 623 16.24 6.89 -15.40
CA VAL A 623 17.10 7.90 -16.02
C VAL A 623 16.91 7.88 -17.53
N ALA A 624 16.92 6.68 -18.14
CA ALA A 624 16.73 6.50 -19.58
C ALA A 624 15.38 7.06 -20.06
N HIS A 625 14.28 6.71 -19.38
CA HIS A 625 12.94 7.22 -19.72
C HIS A 625 12.86 8.73 -19.59
N ARG A 626 13.48 9.32 -18.56
CA ARG A 626 13.46 10.77 -18.35
C ARG A 626 14.25 11.51 -19.43
N ALA A 627 15.38 10.93 -19.87
CA ALA A 627 16.21 11.48 -20.94
C ALA A 627 15.47 11.44 -22.30
N LEU A 628 14.80 10.33 -22.61
CA LEU A 628 13.96 10.19 -23.81
C LEU A 628 12.82 11.22 -23.82
N ALA A 629 12.07 11.33 -22.71
CA ALA A 629 11.00 12.32 -22.58
C ALA A 629 11.51 13.77 -22.73
N ALA A 630 12.76 14.04 -22.34
CA ALA A 630 13.39 15.37 -22.49
C ALA A 630 13.79 15.66 -23.95
N LEU A 631 14.08 14.65 -24.76
CA LEU A 631 14.40 14.80 -26.18
C LEU A 631 13.15 14.97 -27.06
N GLU A 632 12.00 14.43 -26.60
CA GLU A 632 10.71 14.54 -27.30
C GLU A 632 10.01 15.88 -27.03
N ALA A 633 10.36 16.57 -25.94
CA ALA A 633 9.78 17.86 -25.54
C ALA A 633 10.47 19.06 -26.19
#